data_446720974d9663f924ee0076d5a49498
#
_entry.id   446720974d9663f924ee0076d5a49498
#
_cell.length_a   1.000
_cell.length_b   1.000
_cell.length_c   1.000
_cell.angle_alpha   90.00
_cell.angle_beta   90.00
_cell.angle_gamma   90.00
#
_symmetry.space_group_name_H-M   'P 1'
#
loop_
_entity.id
_entity.type
_entity.pdbx_description
1 polymer ?
#
loop_
_entity_poly.entity_id
_entity_poly.type
_entity_poly.pdbx_seq_one_letter_code
_entity_poly.pdbx_strand_id
1 'polypeptide(L)'
;MLSQWQHLLRPINCGPMHLKNRLTAAPINTGLENLSNLATLADFYAEAAADGVSLVTLFSPALSGQAKQNSDTQPAIADDFLRYKPILKAVSVFDCRTAIELNHIGQDAGVLFPVSSVPGTSEYTGKSFYAAPGFLIRKAIRQFAQCAQRAASVGFDAVEINASGRSFIASFLSPAVNTRRDAWGSNQLGRFRFLLETVRSCKRNLPENKALGVRFNLMELSPKGAPWGEILRLIQMLRIAGADYLVGIVDGFEERVPTHSHAIPEGVWIPAYEVLAQASDLPVFFTDPCTDFDQLETLAQKHDNAVFSLSTPLLGDSSFIRKKLGIAEGEIRPWIDHHDSGVPLDLLRTRRLLNLTNPCQFGRFPLSKVKTPVPKRIAVIGAGLAGMLFASIAAGRGHSVTLFEKNAEPGGQLHFARKIEDNEDYDKWIDLLKNSIQLNKVNVIYNKRIDLRELKKEGSFDRYVVATGSEPEIPDIAGINASNVVTYEELLNGSPVGNRVAVLGNGRLALSVSRYLLEKKSENKRSAESWLEAWGVGSIKEHAGGVLGVIPEIERAVRQLYLIELDANISKKLLRKAHNRWDLTWLLMRGAQRVTQANIELIDNHAVRISDRPDRNNRQAIRIDHVVVCSECTPNLQDRVGLFSSEDHVSIIGAASTERGYMNFADIIYQVYEKASTI
;
A
#
# COMPACT_ATOMS: atom_id res chain seq x y z
N MET A 1 6.80 -20.95 24.61
CA MET A 1 6.61 -20.01 23.48
C MET A 1 5.30 -19.23 23.60
N LEU A 2 4.12 -19.84 23.74
CA LEU A 2 2.85 -19.08 23.85
C LEU A 2 2.72 -18.28 25.15
N SER A 3 3.45 -18.61 26.22
CA SER A 3 3.48 -17.84 27.47
C SER A 3 4.07 -16.43 27.32
N GLN A 4 4.80 -16.15 26.25
CA GLN A 4 5.35 -14.84 25.93
C GLN A 4 4.28 -13.84 25.48
N TRP A 5 3.15 -14.32 24.91
CA TRP A 5 2.10 -13.51 24.30
C TRP A 5 0.79 -13.57 25.11
N GLN A 6 0.87 -13.51 26.45
CA GLN A 6 -0.30 -13.77 27.33
C GLN A 6 -1.42 -12.74 27.16
N HIS A 7 -1.08 -11.45 27.01
CA HIS A 7 -2.07 -10.39 26.89
C HIS A 7 -2.62 -10.30 25.45
N LEU A 8 -1.76 -10.49 24.45
CA LEU A 8 -2.14 -10.49 23.03
C LEU A 8 -3.09 -11.66 22.71
N LEU A 9 -2.85 -12.83 23.28
CA LEU A 9 -3.67 -14.02 23.07
C LEU A 9 -4.84 -14.15 24.06
N ARG A 10 -5.00 -13.20 25.01
CA ARG A 10 -6.10 -13.19 25.95
C ARG A 10 -7.42 -12.86 25.24
N PRO A 11 -8.52 -13.61 25.50
CA PRO A 11 -9.82 -13.32 24.97
C PRO A 11 -10.34 -11.93 25.36
N ILE A 12 -11.21 -11.37 24.50
CA ILE A 12 -11.89 -10.09 24.76
C ILE A 12 -13.32 -10.12 24.20
N ASN A 13 -14.25 -9.39 24.85
CA ASN A 13 -15.63 -9.28 24.41
C ASN A 13 -15.87 -7.91 23.77
N CYS A 14 -16.40 -7.90 22.55
CA CYS A 14 -16.89 -6.72 21.84
C CYS A 14 -18.42 -6.73 21.88
N GLY A 15 -18.99 -6.20 22.96
CA GLY A 15 -20.42 -6.38 23.28
C GLY A 15 -20.74 -7.88 23.41
N PRO A 16 -21.74 -8.40 22.66
CA PRO A 16 -22.10 -9.82 22.68
C PRO A 16 -21.12 -10.74 21.92
N MET A 17 -20.20 -10.19 21.13
CA MET A 17 -19.24 -10.95 20.33
C MET A 17 -18.00 -11.28 21.16
N HIS A 18 -17.72 -12.58 21.34
CA HIS A 18 -16.52 -13.08 22.00
C HIS A 18 -15.40 -13.35 20.99
N LEU A 19 -14.22 -12.73 21.19
CA LEU A 19 -13.01 -12.94 20.41
C LEU A 19 -12.02 -13.80 21.23
N LYS A 20 -11.49 -14.87 20.62
CA LYS A 20 -10.57 -15.81 21.28
C LYS A 20 -9.18 -15.21 21.60
N ASN A 21 -8.80 -14.14 20.91
CA ASN A 21 -7.57 -13.36 21.11
C ASN A 21 -7.76 -11.92 20.62
N ARG A 22 -6.74 -11.09 20.71
CA ARG A 22 -6.78 -9.68 20.31
C ARG A 22 -6.29 -9.39 18.88
N LEU A 23 -6.03 -10.42 18.07
CA LEU A 23 -5.60 -10.29 16.67
C LEU A 23 -6.79 -10.44 15.74
N THR A 24 -6.96 -9.50 14.83
CA THR A 24 -8.07 -9.48 13.86
C THR A 24 -7.56 -9.10 12.47
N ALA A 25 -8.33 -9.46 11.43
CA ALA A 25 -8.07 -9.00 10.07
C ALA A 25 -8.94 -7.78 9.75
N ALA A 26 -8.30 -6.68 9.35
CA ALA A 26 -8.97 -5.46 8.94
C ALA A 26 -9.76 -5.66 7.63
N PRO A 27 -10.80 -4.84 7.37
CA PRO A 27 -11.51 -4.88 6.10
C PRO A 27 -10.58 -4.40 4.97
N ILE A 28 -10.43 -5.24 3.97
CA ILE A 28 -9.60 -4.96 2.79
C ILE A 28 -10.49 -4.99 1.56
N ASN A 29 -10.45 -3.94 0.74
CA ASN A 29 -11.09 -3.97 -0.57
C ASN A 29 -10.24 -4.80 -1.52
N THR A 30 -10.63 -6.03 -1.75
CA THR A 30 -9.92 -6.95 -2.64
C THR A 30 -10.35 -6.84 -4.10
N GLY A 31 -11.49 -6.17 -4.39
CA GLY A 31 -12.14 -6.16 -5.69
C GLY A 31 -12.84 -7.49 -6.05
N LEU A 32 -12.59 -8.58 -5.29
CA LEU A 32 -13.28 -9.86 -5.47
C LEU A 32 -14.73 -9.81 -4.99
N GLU A 33 -15.04 -8.85 -4.13
CA GLU A 33 -16.39 -8.57 -3.65
C GLU A 33 -17.36 -8.30 -4.80
N ASN A 34 -16.83 -7.89 -5.95
CA ASN A 34 -17.60 -7.56 -7.15
C ASN A 34 -17.87 -8.80 -8.05
N LEU A 35 -17.23 -9.94 -7.78
CA LEU A 35 -17.41 -11.15 -8.57
C LEU A 35 -18.76 -11.82 -8.24
N SER A 36 -19.33 -12.49 -9.23
CA SER A 36 -20.55 -13.31 -9.04
C SER A 36 -20.32 -14.53 -8.14
N ASN A 37 -19.11 -15.11 -8.19
CA ASN A 37 -18.69 -16.22 -7.34
C ASN A 37 -17.65 -15.75 -6.33
N LEU A 38 -17.94 -15.89 -5.04
CA LEU A 38 -17.08 -15.49 -3.93
C LEU A 38 -16.20 -16.63 -3.38
N ALA A 39 -16.02 -17.74 -4.10
CA ALA A 39 -15.19 -18.86 -3.62
C ALA A 39 -13.75 -18.44 -3.33
N THR A 40 -13.11 -17.70 -4.26
CA THR A 40 -11.76 -17.16 -4.05
C THR A 40 -11.65 -16.21 -2.87
N LEU A 41 -12.70 -15.43 -2.64
CA LEU A 41 -12.78 -14.54 -1.47
C LEU A 41 -12.98 -15.35 -0.19
N ALA A 42 -13.71 -16.45 -0.23
CA ALA A 42 -13.86 -17.38 0.88
C ALA A 42 -12.53 -18.02 1.27
N ASP A 43 -11.72 -18.45 0.29
CA ASP A 43 -10.38 -18.99 0.53
C ASP A 43 -9.48 -17.95 1.21
N PHE A 44 -9.52 -16.69 0.75
CA PHE A 44 -8.74 -15.61 1.36
C PHE A 44 -9.06 -15.40 2.84
N TYR A 45 -10.34 -15.28 3.20
CA TYR A 45 -10.73 -15.09 4.59
C TYR A 45 -10.53 -16.35 5.43
N ALA A 46 -10.64 -17.54 4.84
CA ALA A 46 -10.34 -18.80 5.51
C ALA A 46 -8.85 -18.94 5.81
N GLU A 47 -7.95 -18.51 4.90
CA GLU A 47 -6.50 -18.46 5.15
C GLU A 47 -6.17 -17.55 6.34
N ALA A 48 -6.75 -16.34 6.40
CA ALA A 48 -6.56 -15.43 7.54
C ALA A 48 -7.09 -16.04 8.86
N ALA A 49 -8.27 -16.67 8.83
CA ALA A 49 -8.82 -17.36 10.01
C ALA A 49 -7.95 -18.55 10.46
N ALA A 50 -7.42 -19.32 9.52
CA ALA A 50 -6.49 -20.43 9.77
C ALA A 50 -5.14 -19.95 10.32
N ASP A 51 -4.71 -18.74 9.99
CA ASP A 51 -3.49 -18.12 10.53
C ASP A 51 -3.66 -17.68 11.99
N GLY A 52 -4.88 -17.64 12.52
CA GLY A 52 -5.13 -17.48 13.94
C GLY A 52 -5.82 -16.18 14.36
N VAL A 53 -6.30 -15.36 13.43
CA VAL A 53 -7.12 -14.20 13.79
C VAL A 53 -8.43 -14.63 14.47
N SER A 54 -8.92 -13.80 15.38
CA SER A 54 -10.17 -14.01 16.10
C SER A 54 -11.39 -13.43 15.39
N LEU A 55 -11.17 -12.49 14.48
CA LEU A 55 -12.21 -11.82 13.69
C LEU A 55 -11.67 -11.51 12.30
N VAL A 56 -12.46 -11.79 11.27
CA VAL A 56 -12.26 -11.24 9.92
C VAL A 56 -13.37 -10.24 9.63
N THR A 57 -12.99 -9.03 9.20
CA THR A 57 -13.96 -8.00 8.79
C THR A 57 -13.98 -7.93 7.26
N LEU A 58 -15.13 -8.22 6.66
CA LEU A 58 -15.31 -8.17 5.23
C LEU A 58 -15.58 -6.73 4.78
N PHE A 59 -14.96 -6.33 3.69
CA PHE A 59 -15.28 -5.06 3.04
C PHE A 59 -16.60 -5.19 2.27
N SER A 60 -17.55 -4.27 2.51
CA SER A 60 -18.80 -4.21 1.74
C SER A 60 -18.66 -3.23 0.59
N PRO A 61 -18.91 -3.66 -0.65
CA PRO A 61 -18.69 -2.82 -1.82
C PRO A 61 -19.58 -1.58 -1.88
N ALA A 62 -20.84 -1.64 -1.47
CA ALA A 62 -21.72 -0.47 -1.41
C ALA A 62 -23.09 -0.79 -0.77
N LEU A 63 -23.66 0.17 -0.01
CA LEU A 63 -25.01 0.06 0.57
C LEU A 63 -26.12 0.15 -0.47
N SER A 64 -25.86 0.82 -1.59
CA SER A 64 -26.86 1.07 -2.64
C SER A 64 -26.20 1.45 -3.96
N GLY A 65 -26.98 1.53 -5.03
CA GLY A 65 -26.48 2.00 -6.32
C GLY A 65 -25.84 3.39 -6.28
N GLN A 66 -26.23 4.27 -5.35
CA GLN A 66 -25.65 5.60 -5.16
C GLN A 66 -24.37 5.59 -4.33
N ALA A 67 -24.09 4.50 -3.63
CA ALA A 67 -22.92 4.35 -2.77
C ALA A 67 -21.75 3.66 -3.48
N LYS A 68 -21.89 3.33 -4.75
CA LYS A 68 -20.91 2.57 -5.54
C LYS A 68 -19.59 3.30 -5.71
N GLN A 69 -18.49 2.55 -5.58
CA GLN A 69 -17.14 3.04 -5.85
C GLN A 69 -16.92 3.26 -7.36
N ASN A 70 -17.50 2.40 -8.20
CA ASN A 70 -17.50 2.52 -9.66
C ASN A 70 -18.74 1.84 -10.26
N SER A 71 -18.89 1.86 -11.60
CA SER A 71 -20.01 1.23 -12.32
C SER A 71 -20.13 -0.27 -12.05
N ASP A 72 -19.00 -0.94 -11.81
CA ASP A 72 -18.91 -2.39 -11.65
C ASP A 72 -19.10 -2.85 -10.19
N THR A 73 -19.05 -1.90 -9.22
CA THR A 73 -19.28 -2.21 -7.81
C THR A 73 -20.71 -2.72 -7.62
N GLN A 74 -20.87 -3.95 -7.15
CA GLN A 74 -22.19 -4.49 -6.82
C GLN A 74 -22.72 -3.77 -5.57
N PRO A 75 -23.96 -3.25 -5.58
CA PRO A 75 -24.57 -2.75 -4.37
C PRO A 75 -24.85 -3.93 -3.44
N ALA A 76 -24.70 -3.72 -2.14
CA ALA A 76 -25.25 -4.62 -1.13
C ALA A 76 -26.79 -4.46 -1.16
N ILE A 77 -27.41 -4.90 -2.26
CA ILE A 77 -28.85 -4.98 -2.36
C ILE A 77 -29.34 -6.07 -1.40
N ALA A 78 -30.44 -5.83 -0.90
CA ALA A 78 -31.15 -6.61 0.08
C ALA A 78 -31.13 -8.14 -0.08
N ASP A 79 -31.20 -8.62 -1.26
CA ASP A 79 -31.27 -10.03 -1.56
C ASP A 79 -29.90 -10.68 -1.78
N ASP A 80 -28.83 -9.88 -1.82
CA ASP A 80 -27.49 -10.32 -2.20
C ASP A 80 -26.61 -10.76 -1.01
N PHE A 81 -27.06 -10.58 0.25
CA PHE A 81 -26.29 -11.03 1.41
C PHE A 81 -26.13 -12.55 1.51
N LEU A 82 -26.98 -13.33 0.87
CA LEU A 82 -26.84 -14.79 0.81
C LEU A 82 -25.56 -15.25 0.12
N ARG A 83 -25.01 -14.44 -0.76
CA ARG A 83 -23.73 -14.69 -1.45
C ARG A 83 -22.54 -14.84 -0.50
N TYR A 84 -22.60 -14.25 0.70
CA TYR A 84 -21.55 -14.34 1.70
C TYR A 84 -21.54 -15.66 2.50
N LYS A 85 -22.59 -16.49 2.41
CA LYS A 85 -22.65 -17.77 3.14
C LYS A 85 -21.45 -18.68 2.93
N PRO A 86 -20.87 -18.84 1.72
CA PRO A 86 -19.65 -19.62 1.54
C PRO A 86 -18.48 -19.13 2.39
N ILE A 87 -18.30 -17.80 2.50
CA ILE A 87 -17.25 -17.18 3.31
C ILE A 87 -17.49 -17.49 4.79
N LEU A 88 -18.70 -17.24 5.29
CA LEU A 88 -19.06 -17.50 6.68
C LEU A 88 -18.82 -18.96 7.05
N LYS A 89 -19.20 -19.90 6.17
CA LYS A 89 -18.95 -21.33 6.35
C LYS A 89 -17.45 -21.67 6.39
N ALA A 90 -16.66 -21.10 5.48
CA ALA A 90 -15.22 -21.36 5.40
C ALA A 90 -14.46 -20.83 6.65
N VAL A 91 -14.86 -19.66 7.16
CA VAL A 91 -14.26 -19.03 8.34
C VAL A 91 -14.67 -19.73 9.64
N SER A 92 -15.92 -20.18 9.76
CA SER A 92 -16.46 -20.78 10.99
C SER A 92 -15.72 -22.04 11.45
N VAL A 93 -15.00 -22.73 10.56
CA VAL A 93 -14.20 -23.93 10.86
C VAL A 93 -13.04 -23.61 11.82
N PHE A 94 -12.58 -22.35 11.86
CA PHE A 94 -11.38 -21.92 12.59
C PHE A 94 -11.67 -21.19 13.92
N ASP A 95 -12.89 -21.28 14.45
CA ASP A 95 -13.32 -20.48 15.63
C ASP A 95 -12.95 -19.00 15.45
N CYS A 96 -13.28 -18.45 14.31
CA CYS A 96 -13.07 -17.06 13.95
C CYS A 96 -14.42 -16.39 13.70
N ARG A 97 -14.60 -15.20 14.28
CA ARG A 97 -15.81 -14.40 14.11
C ARG A 97 -15.77 -13.65 12.78
N THR A 98 -16.94 -13.24 12.33
CA THR A 98 -17.10 -12.52 11.07
C THR A 98 -17.85 -11.21 11.27
N ALA A 99 -17.28 -10.12 10.75
CA ALA A 99 -17.95 -8.83 10.64
C ALA A 99 -18.06 -8.42 9.18
N ILE A 100 -19.00 -7.53 8.87
CA ILE A 100 -19.09 -6.86 7.58
C ILE A 100 -19.11 -5.35 7.76
N GLU A 101 -18.19 -4.66 7.07
CA GLU A 101 -18.16 -3.20 7.04
C GLU A 101 -19.24 -2.69 6.09
N LEU A 102 -20.12 -1.82 6.55
CA LEU A 102 -21.10 -1.12 5.74
C LEU A 102 -20.59 0.26 5.35
N ASN A 103 -20.48 0.52 4.06
CA ASN A 103 -19.86 1.73 3.55
C ASN A 103 -20.72 2.48 2.53
N HIS A 104 -20.66 3.80 2.58
CA HIS A 104 -21.16 4.71 1.55
C HIS A 104 -20.04 5.68 1.15
N ILE A 105 -19.49 5.48 -0.05
CA ILE A 105 -18.29 6.20 -0.53
C ILE A 105 -18.48 7.73 -0.57
N GLY A 106 -19.71 8.21 -0.75
CA GLY A 106 -19.99 9.64 -0.72
C GLY A 106 -19.51 10.38 -1.96
N GLN A 107 -18.70 11.41 -1.75
CA GLN A 107 -18.23 12.32 -2.81
C GLN A 107 -17.35 11.65 -3.87
N ASP A 108 -16.65 10.58 -3.52
CA ASP A 108 -15.75 9.86 -4.42
C ASP A 108 -16.45 8.69 -5.13
N ALA A 109 -17.79 8.58 -4.99
CA ALA A 109 -18.57 7.55 -5.64
C ALA A 109 -18.51 7.66 -7.18
N GLY A 110 -18.35 6.52 -7.84
CA GLY A 110 -18.29 6.40 -9.29
C GLY A 110 -19.64 6.58 -10.03
N VAL A 111 -20.61 7.22 -9.40
CA VAL A 111 -21.97 7.44 -9.90
C VAL A 111 -22.13 8.79 -10.59
N LEU A 112 -23.29 9.01 -11.24
CA LEU A 112 -23.55 10.24 -11.96
C LEU A 112 -23.73 11.46 -11.02
N PHE A 113 -24.31 11.25 -9.84
CA PHE A 113 -24.56 12.30 -8.84
C PHE A 113 -23.99 11.91 -7.48
N PRO A 114 -22.66 12.00 -7.27
CA PRO A 114 -22.05 11.76 -5.98
C PRO A 114 -22.53 12.78 -4.95
N VAL A 115 -22.59 12.42 -3.68
CA VAL A 115 -23.10 13.26 -2.60
C VAL A 115 -22.12 13.39 -1.44
N SER A 116 -22.14 14.55 -0.78
CA SER A 116 -21.35 14.86 0.42
C SER A 116 -22.19 15.74 1.36
N SER A 117 -21.62 16.19 2.48
CA SER A 117 -22.27 17.18 3.34
C SER A 117 -22.45 18.53 2.63
N VAL A 118 -21.48 18.93 1.79
CA VAL A 118 -21.46 20.17 1.00
C VAL A 118 -21.12 19.84 -0.47
N PRO A 119 -21.40 20.75 -1.43
CA PRO A 119 -21.02 20.52 -2.82
C PRO A 119 -19.52 20.77 -3.03
N GLY A 120 -18.95 20.18 -4.10
CA GLY A 120 -17.54 20.37 -4.46
C GLY A 120 -17.14 19.54 -5.67
N THR A 121 -15.82 19.39 -5.86
CA THR A 121 -15.23 18.53 -6.89
C THR A 121 -14.27 17.54 -6.23
N SER A 122 -14.43 16.26 -6.53
CA SER A 122 -13.55 15.22 -6.01
C SER A 122 -12.17 15.28 -6.70
N GLU A 123 -11.11 15.34 -5.91
CA GLU A 123 -9.73 15.31 -6.41
C GLU A 123 -9.38 13.93 -7.01
N TYR A 124 -10.01 12.85 -6.53
CA TYR A 124 -9.77 11.49 -7.00
C TYR A 124 -10.46 11.17 -8.32
N THR A 125 -11.72 11.58 -8.45
CA THR A 125 -12.52 11.26 -9.64
C THR A 125 -12.59 12.40 -10.66
N GLY A 126 -12.24 13.62 -10.26
CA GLY A 126 -12.44 14.84 -11.05
C GLY A 126 -13.89 15.22 -11.27
N LYS A 127 -14.86 14.52 -10.62
CA LYS A 127 -16.30 14.75 -10.78
C LYS A 127 -16.84 15.71 -9.73
N SER A 128 -17.80 16.52 -10.13
CA SER A 128 -18.57 17.34 -9.19
C SER A 128 -19.48 16.46 -8.34
N PHE A 129 -19.58 16.80 -7.06
CA PHE A 129 -20.51 16.18 -6.11
C PHE A 129 -21.42 17.23 -5.48
N TYR A 130 -22.55 16.78 -4.94
CA TYR A 130 -23.64 17.64 -4.50
C TYR A 130 -23.87 17.55 -3.00
N ALA A 131 -24.36 18.64 -2.39
CA ALA A 131 -24.83 18.62 -1.00
C ALA A 131 -26.07 17.71 -0.88
N ALA A 132 -26.01 16.72 -0.01
CA ALA A 132 -27.09 15.79 0.21
C ALA A 132 -28.30 16.48 0.87
N PRO A 133 -29.49 16.47 0.27
CA PRO A 133 -30.70 16.94 0.93
C PRO A 133 -31.12 15.98 2.06
N GLY A 134 -31.86 16.49 3.06
CA GLY A 134 -32.20 15.72 4.26
C GLY A 134 -32.96 14.41 3.99
N PHE A 135 -33.71 14.30 2.88
CA PHE A 135 -34.37 13.05 2.54
C PHE A 135 -33.40 11.94 2.10
N LEU A 136 -32.29 12.30 1.42
CA LEU A 136 -31.24 11.33 1.05
C LEU A 136 -30.47 10.86 2.28
N ILE A 137 -30.18 11.76 3.24
CA ILE A 137 -29.55 11.40 4.50
C ILE A 137 -30.43 10.38 5.25
N ARG A 138 -31.72 10.68 5.41
CA ARG A 138 -32.66 9.76 6.04
C ARG A 138 -32.84 8.43 5.27
N LYS A 139 -32.74 8.46 3.94
CA LYS A 139 -32.73 7.25 3.12
C LYS A 139 -31.47 6.41 3.41
N ALA A 140 -30.29 7.03 3.48
CA ALA A 140 -29.04 6.34 3.81
C ALA A 140 -29.13 5.68 5.22
N ILE A 141 -29.62 6.39 6.24
CA ILE A 141 -29.82 5.83 7.59
C ILE A 141 -30.68 4.54 7.53
N ARG A 142 -31.79 4.57 6.79
CA ARG A 142 -32.64 3.36 6.64
C ARG A 142 -31.90 2.24 5.91
N GLN A 143 -31.10 2.55 4.88
CA GLN A 143 -30.33 1.57 4.13
C GLN A 143 -29.27 0.89 5.01
N PHE A 144 -28.53 1.66 5.83
CA PHE A 144 -27.60 1.10 6.81
C PHE A 144 -28.30 0.10 7.74
N ALA A 145 -29.45 0.47 8.32
CA ALA A 145 -30.21 -0.38 9.23
C ALA A 145 -30.74 -1.66 8.55
N GLN A 146 -31.23 -1.56 7.31
CA GLN A 146 -31.68 -2.72 6.52
C GLN A 146 -30.51 -3.66 6.20
N CYS A 147 -29.34 -3.13 5.79
CA CYS A 147 -28.17 -3.93 5.53
C CYS A 147 -27.65 -4.60 6.80
N ALA A 148 -27.65 -3.91 7.95
CA ALA A 148 -27.28 -4.48 9.23
C ALA A 148 -28.18 -5.68 9.62
N GLN A 149 -29.49 -5.53 9.50
CA GLN A 149 -30.46 -6.60 9.78
C GLN A 149 -30.20 -7.83 8.89
N ARG A 150 -29.93 -7.61 7.62
CA ARG A 150 -29.69 -8.69 6.65
C ARG A 150 -28.35 -9.38 6.88
N ALA A 151 -27.29 -8.62 7.15
CA ALA A 151 -26.00 -9.19 7.54
C ALA A 151 -26.17 -10.13 8.73
N ALA A 152 -26.89 -9.71 9.76
CA ALA A 152 -27.20 -10.56 10.91
C ALA A 152 -28.00 -11.81 10.53
N SER A 153 -29.01 -11.69 9.65
CA SER A 153 -29.86 -12.82 9.24
C SER A 153 -29.13 -13.90 8.44
N VAL A 154 -28.06 -13.56 7.69
CA VAL A 154 -27.25 -14.54 6.96
C VAL A 154 -26.16 -15.17 7.81
N GLY A 155 -25.88 -14.62 9.02
CA GLY A 155 -25.01 -15.24 10.00
C GLY A 155 -23.79 -14.43 10.45
N PHE A 156 -23.57 -13.21 9.97
CA PHE A 156 -22.48 -12.38 10.50
C PHE A 156 -22.60 -12.17 12.02
N ASP A 157 -21.47 -12.16 12.72
CA ASP A 157 -21.40 -11.94 14.17
C ASP A 157 -21.44 -10.45 14.54
N ALA A 158 -20.94 -9.61 13.64
CA ALA A 158 -20.93 -8.16 13.81
C ALA A 158 -21.17 -7.40 12.50
N VAL A 159 -21.62 -6.17 12.66
CA VAL A 159 -21.69 -5.16 11.61
C VAL A 159 -20.83 -3.97 12.01
N GLU A 160 -20.04 -3.43 11.10
CA GLU A 160 -19.22 -2.23 11.32
C GLU A 160 -19.70 -1.09 10.42
N ILE A 161 -20.05 0.05 11.00
CA ILE A 161 -20.44 1.26 10.26
C ILE A 161 -19.20 2.03 9.91
N ASN A 162 -18.92 2.23 8.61
CA ASN A 162 -17.83 3.08 8.16
C ASN A 162 -18.24 4.55 8.11
N ALA A 163 -17.69 5.31 9.05
CA ALA A 163 -17.77 6.77 9.13
C ALA A 163 -16.34 7.39 9.07
N SER A 164 -15.40 6.70 8.43
CA SER A 164 -13.99 7.12 8.34
C SER A 164 -13.57 7.49 6.91
N GLY A 165 -12.34 7.93 6.76
CA GLY A 165 -11.77 8.39 5.49
C GLY A 165 -12.58 9.53 4.91
N ARG A 166 -12.94 9.39 3.65
CA ARG A 166 -13.75 10.36 2.89
C ARG A 166 -15.19 9.89 2.66
N SER A 167 -15.67 8.96 3.50
CA SER A 167 -17.02 8.38 3.39
C SER A 167 -18.11 9.43 3.57
N PHE A 168 -19.34 9.06 3.14
CA PHE A 168 -20.49 9.97 3.22
C PHE A 168 -20.77 10.43 4.65
N ILE A 169 -20.74 9.52 5.64
CA ILE A 169 -20.93 9.90 7.05
C ILE A 169 -19.76 10.75 7.55
N ALA A 170 -18.52 10.41 7.21
CA ALA A 170 -17.33 11.17 7.59
C ALA A 170 -17.42 12.64 7.15
N SER A 171 -17.97 12.91 5.95
CA SER A 171 -18.14 14.27 5.45
C SER A 171 -19.07 15.14 6.33
N PHE A 172 -19.96 14.53 7.11
CA PHE A 172 -20.81 15.26 8.07
C PHE A 172 -20.10 15.46 9.41
N LEU A 173 -19.26 14.53 9.83
CA LEU A 173 -18.54 14.61 11.11
C LEU A 173 -17.47 15.71 11.10
N SER A 174 -16.74 15.83 9.98
CA SER A 174 -15.60 16.73 9.85
C SER A 174 -16.00 18.21 9.91
N PRO A 175 -15.48 19.00 10.86
CA PRO A 175 -15.66 20.43 10.87
C PRO A 175 -14.89 21.16 9.75
N ALA A 176 -13.87 20.50 9.17
CA ALA A 176 -13.12 21.01 8.02
C ALA A 176 -14.00 21.05 6.75
N VAL A 177 -14.95 20.14 6.63
CA VAL A 177 -15.79 19.97 5.43
C VAL A 177 -17.20 20.43 5.65
N ASN A 178 -17.86 20.05 6.74
CA ASN A 178 -19.28 20.29 6.98
C ASN A 178 -19.54 21.76 7.42
N THR A 179 -19.77 22.60 6.44
CA THR A 179 -20.14 24.03 6.65
C THR A 179 -21.66 24.27 6.58
N ARG A 180 -22.49 23.23 6.73
CA ARG A 180 -23.96 23.34 6.70
C ARG A 180 -24.50 24.18 7.84
N ARG A 181 -25.61 24.87 7.57
CA ARG A 181 -26.33 25.69 8.55
C ARG A 181 -27.67 25.08 8.98
N ASP A 182 -28.02 23.90 8.47
CA ASP A 182 -29.22 23.17 8.84
C ASP A 182 -28.98 22.21 10.01
N ALA A 183 -29.99 21.43 10.35
CA ALA A 183 -29.94 20.45 11.45
C ALA A 183 -28.88 19.36 11.30
N TRP A 184 -28.20 19.26 10.16
CA TRP A 184 -27.17 18.25 9.85
C TRP A 184 -25.73 18.83 9.93
N GLY A 185 -25.56 20.11 10.32
CA GLY A 185 -24.22 20.70 10.38
C GLY A 185 -24.13 22.05 11.09
N SER A 186 -25.24 22.65 11.54
CA SER A 186 -25.26 23.99 12.16
C SER A 186 -24.39 24.12 13.43
N ASN A 187 -24.11 23.01 14.08
CA ASN A 187 -23.28 22.91 15.28
C ASN A 187 -22.70 21.50 15.42
N GLN A 188 -21.89 21.26 16.45
CA GLN A 188 -21.28 19.95 16.74
C GLN A 188 -22.30 18.80 16.78
N LEU A 189 -23.42 18.97 17.49
CA LEU A 189 -24.44 17.93 17.58
C LEU A 189 -25.12 17.66 16.23
N GLY A 190 -25.31 18.70 15.43
CA GLY A 190 -25.77 18.59 14.05
C GLY A 190 -24.82 17.76 13.18
N ARG A 191 -23.49 17.97 13.32
CA ARG A 191 -22.49 17.16 12.62
C ARG A 191 -22.53 15.69 13.04
N PHE A 192 -22.72 15.40 14.31
CA PHE A 192 -22.80 14.03 14.84
C PHE A 192 -24.11 13.31 14.49
N ARG A 193 -25.15 14.04 14.19
CA ARG A 193 -26.52 13.55 14.05
C ARG A 193 -26.65 12.39 13.07
N PHE A 194 -26.02 12.49 11.88
CA PHE A 194 -26.12 11.45 10.87
C PHE A 194 -25.56 10.11 11.40
N LEU A 195 -24.35 10.12 11.97
CA LEU A 195 -23.74 8.92 12.53
C LEU A 195 -24.59 8.36 13.69
N LEU A 196 -24.96 9.20 14.64
CA LEU A 196 -25.70 8.74 15.84
C LEU A 196 -27.09 8.17 15.50
N GLU A 197 -27.82 8.78 14.56
CA GLU A 197 -29.09 8.23 14.07
C GLU A 197 -28.88 6.91 13.33
N THR A 198 -27.77 6.77 12.57
CA THR A 198 -27.40 5.52 11.90
C THR A 198 -27.10 4.42 12.91
N VAL A 199 -26.26 4.68 13.92
CA VAL A 199 -25.91 3.72 14.97
C VAL A 199 -27.16 3.25 15.71
N ARG A 200 -28.01 4.17 16.18
CA ARG A 200 -29.25 3.84 16.87
C ARG A 200 -30.21 3.02 15.98
N SER A 201 -30.29 3.37 14.69
CA SER A 201 -31.14 2.64 13.76
C SER A 201 -30.62 1.23 13.46
N CYS A 202 -29.31 1.05 13.29
CA CYS A 202 -28.69 -0.27 13.14
C CYS A 202 -28.87 -1.11 14.42
N LYS A 203 -28.56 -0.55 15.60
CA LYS A 203 -28.68 -1.30 16.87
C LYS A 203 -30.09 -1.80 17.14
N ARG A 204 -31.12 -1.02 16.85
CA ARG A 204 -32.54 -1.43 16.98
C ARG A 204 -32.93 -2.55 16.03
N ASN A 205 -32.28 -2.70 14.89
CA ASN A 205 -32.54 -3.72 13.88
C ASN A 205 -31.63 -4.94 13.97
N LEU A 206 -30.59 -4.90 14.83
CA LEU A 206 -29.72 -6.03 15.10
C LEU A 206 -30.27 -6.90 16.24
N PRO A 207 -30.19 -8.23 16.14
CA PRO A 207 -30.43 -9.13 17.27
C PRO A 207 -29.47 -8.83 18.42
N GLU A 208 -29.90 -9.08 19.66
CA GLU A 208 -29.10 -8.80 20.87
C GLU A 208 -27.76 -9.53 20.91
N ASN A 209 -27.66 -10.68 20.26
CA ASN A 209 -26.43 -11.49 20.16
C ASN A 209 -25.48 -11.05 19.05
N LYS A 210 -25.72 -9.91 18.39
CA LYS A 210 -24.87 -9.37 17.31
C LYS A 210 -24.25 -8.03 17.73
N ALA A 211 -22.95 -7.88 17.45
CA ALA A 211 -22.21 -6.69 17.78
C ALA A 211 -22.33 -5.59 16.71
N LEU A 212 -22.20 -4.34 17.15
CA LEU A 212 -22.17 -3.17 16.28
C LEU A 212 -20.89 -2.36 16.50
N GLY A 213 -19.99 -2.34 15.52
CA GLY A 213 -18.80 -1.51 15.50
C GLY A 213 -19.00 -0.18 14.80
N VAL A 214 -18.19 0.79 15.17
CA VAL A 214 -18.13 2.10 14.50
C VAL A 214 -16.70 2.47 14.18
N ARG A 215 -16.41 2.65 12.88
CA ARG A 215 -15.13 3.14 12.34
C ARG A 215 -15.28 4.62 12.03
N PHE A 216 -14.37 5.47 12.54
CA PHE A 216 -14.44 6.91 12.35
C PHE A 216 -13.04 7.56 12.32
N ASN A 217 -12.94 8.75 11.73
CA ASN A 217 -11.70 9.52 11.75
C ASN A 217 -11.42 10.01 13.17
N LEU A 218 -10.38 9.44 13.77
CA LEU A 218 -9.87 9.84 15.07
C LEU A 218 -9.05 11.13 14.96
N MET A 219 -8.26 11.25 13.90
CA MET A 219 -7.39 12.38 13.63
C MET A 219 -7.38 12.68 12.13
N GLU A 220 -7.78 13.90 11.75
CA GLU A 220 -8.00 14.26 10.35
C GLU A 220 -6.76 14.84 9.65
N LEU A 221 -5.67 15.10 10.38
CA LEU A 221 -4.44 15.73 9.89
C LEU A 221 -4.68 17.07 9.16
N SER A 222 -5.70 17.79 9.59
CA SER A 222 -6.09 19.11 9.10
C SER A 222 -6.17 20.13 10.25
N PRO A 223 -5.67 21.36 10.08
CA PRO A 223 -5.81 22.42 11.09
C PRO A 223 -7.25 22.79 11.42
N LYS A 224 -8.18 22.44 10.54
CA LYS A 224 -9.62 22.61 10.74
C LYS A 224 -10.31 21.34 11.25
N GLY A 225 -9.55 20.27 11.51
CA GLY A 225 -10.04 19.01 12.02
C GLY A 225 -10.65 19.14 13.41
N ALA A 226 -11.37 18.11 13.84
CA ALA A 226 -12.06 18.13 15.13
C ALA A 226 -11.08 18.24 16.30
N PRO A 227 -11.32 19.12 17.29
CA PRO A 227 -10.55 19.18 18.52
C PRO A 227 -10.89 17.97 19.41
N TRP A 228 -9.97 17.60 20.31
CA TRP A 228 -10.11 16.43 21.17
C TRP A 228 -11.42 16.41 21.97
N GLY A 229 -11.85 17.56 22.51
CA GLY A 229 -13.11 17.64 23.25
C GLY A 229 -14.34 17.25 22.43
N GLU A 230 -14.34 17.46 21.10
CA GLU A 230 -15.40 16.98 20.22
C GLU A 230 -15.32 15.47 20.00
N ILE A 231 -14.12 14.95 19.79
CA ILE A 231 -13.88 13.50 19.62
C ILE A 231 -14.30 12.75 20.89
N LEU A 232 -13.88 13.22 22.06
CA LEU A 232 -14.26 12.63 23.36
C LEU A 232 -15.79 12.58 23.54
N ARG A 233 -16.47 13.69 23.18
CA ARG A 233 -17.95 13.74 23.23
C ARG A 233 -18.58 12.75 22.26
N LEU A 234 -18.03 12.61 21.05
CA LEU A 234 -18.51 11.64 20.08
C LEU A 234 -18.37 10.21 20.61
N ILE A 235 -17.23 9.84 21.19
CA ILE A 235 -16.98 8.52 21.79
C ILE A 235 -18.06 8.20 22.84
N GLN A 236 -18.34 9.12 23.77
CA GLN A 236 -19.35 8.96 24.79
C GLN A 236 -20.75 8.77 24.18
N MET A 237 -21.09 9.57 23.16
CA MET A 237 -22.39 9.49 22.51
C MET A 237 -22.55 8.22 21.66
N LEU A 238 -21.47 7.69 21.06
CA LEU A 238 -21.49 6.42 20.32
C LEU A 238 -21.78 5.24 21.26
N ARG A 239 -21.16 5.21 22.47
CA ARG A 239 -21.48 4.22 23.51
C ARG A 239 -22.97 4.27 23.87
N ILE A 240 -23.50 5.45 24.17
CA ILE A 240 -24.93 5.65 24.52
C ILE A 240 -25.84 5.27 23.34
N ALA A 241 -25.40 5.50 22.09
CA ALA A 241 -26.17 5.14 20.91
C ALA A 241 -26.22 3.63 20.63
N GLY A 242 -25.36 2.82 21.29
CA GLY A 242 -25.33 1.37 21.24
C GLY A 242 -24.19 0.76 20.42
N ALA A 243 -23.08 1.50 20.24
CA ALA A 243 -21.86 0.90 19.72
C ALA A 243 -21.26 -0.07 20.75
N ASP A 244 -20.77 -1.23 20.26
CA ASP A 244 -20.16 -2.28 21.09
C ASP A 244 -18.61 -2.24 21.02
N TYR A 245 -18.04 -1.66 19.95
CA TYR A 245 -16.59 -1.41 19.80
C TYR A 245 -16.31 -0.23 18.87
N LEU A 246 -15.12 0.31 18.95
CA LEU A 246 -14.68 1.47 18.17
C LEU A 246 -13.44 1.15 17.36
N VAL A 247 -13.38 1.70 16.14
CA VAL A 247 -12.22 1.62 15.25
C VAL A 247 -11.78 3.05 14.92
N GLY A 248 -10.65 3.48 15.49
CA GLY A 248 -10.08 4.78 15.18
C GLY A 248 -9.22 4.74 13.92
N ILE A 249 -9.39 5.73 13.04
CA ILE A 249 -8.59 5.85 11.82
C ILE A 249 -7.93 7.22 11.78
N VAL A 250 -6.66 7.25 11.40
CA VAL A 250 -5.94 8.50 11.09
C VAL A 250 -6.05 8.72 9.59
N ASP A 251 -7.00 9.57 9.20
CA ASP A 251 -7.31 9.87 7.80
C ASP A 251 -8.27 11.07 7.74
N GLY A 252 -8.37 11.76 6.60
CA GLY A 252 -9.23 12.93 6.46
C GLY A 252 -9.48 13.38 5.02
N PHE A 253 -10.09 14.56 4.88
CA PHE A 253 -10.45 15.16 3.59
C PHE A 253 -9.36 16.07 3.01
N GLU A 254 -8.61 16.74 3.89
CA GLU A 254 -7.48 17.60 3.52
C GLU A 254 -6.19 16.93 3.98
N GLU A 255 -5.62 16.11 3.15
CA GLU A 255 -4.36 15.42 3.47
C GLU A 255 -3.20 16.41 3.38
N ARG A 256 -2.61 16.80 4.50
CA ARG A 256 -1.35 17.55 4.59
C ARG A 256 -0.17 16.70 4.98
N VAL A 257 -0.45 15.52 5.51
CA VAL A 257 0.50 14.52 5.98
C VAL A 257 0.12 13.20 5.34
N PRO A 258 1.06 12.40 4.86
CA PRO A 258 0.75 11.09 4.31
C PRO A 258 0.13 10.18 5.39
N THR A 259 -1.00 9.58 5.09
CA THR A 259 -1.67 8.60 5.97
C THR A 259 -1.41 7.17 5.54
N HIS A 260 -1.12 6.99 4.25
CA HIS A 260 -0.85 5.71 3.61
C HIS A 260 0.35 5.89 2.67
N SER A 261 1.54 5.44 3.08
CA SER A 261 2.75 5.48 2.28
C SER A 261 3.79 4.51 2.83
N HIS A 262 4.61 3.93 1.97
CA HIS A 262 5.76 3.12 2.38
C HIS A 262 6.77 3.89 3.23
N ALA A 263 6.78 5.23 3.13
CA ALA A 263 7.63 6.12 3.90
C ALA A 263 7.08 6.46 5.30
N ILE A 264 5.99 5.80 5.73
CA ILE A 264 5.43 5.97 7.08
C ILE A 264 6.02 4.89 7.98
N PRO A 265 6.74 5.24 9.06
CA PRO A 265 7.27 4.26 9.99
C PRO A 265 6.17 3.41 10.64
N GLU A 266 6.46 2.13 10.87
CA GLU A 266 5.58 1.31 11.70
C GLU A 266 5.36 1.96 13.08
N GLY A 267 4.14 1.86 13.60
CA GLY A 267 3.82 2.38 14.92
C GLY A 267 3.51 3.87 15.00
N VAL A 268 3.65 4.62 13.91
CA VAL A 268 3.49 6.09 13.91
C VAL A 268 2.16 6.56 14.48
N TRP A 269 1.08 5.81 14.28
CA TRP A 269 -0.26 6.15 14.78
C TRP A 269 -0.61 5.55 16.14
N ILE A 270 0.26 4.73 16.73
CA ILE A 270 0.06 4.14 18.06
C ILE A 270 -0.29 5.19 19.12
N PRO A 271 0.40 6.36 19.21
CA PRO A 271 0.04 7.36 20.21
C PRO A 271 -1.41 7.85 20.10
N ALA A 272 -1.95 7.99 18.90
CA ALA A 272 -3.34 8.39 18.71
C ALA A 272 -4.32 7.29 19.15
N TYR A 273 -4.01 6.03 18.85
CA TYR A 273 -4.83 4.88 19.29
C TYR A 273 -4.79 4.69 20.81
N GLU A 274 -3.66 4.91 21.47
CA GLU A 274 -3.55 4.88 22.93
C GLU A 274 -4.43 5.94 23.58
N VAL A 275 -4.48 7.15 22.99
CA VAL A 275 -5.38 8.22 23.48
C VAL A 275 -6.84 7.79 23.37
N LEU A 276 -7.24 7.13 22.27
CA LEU A 276 -8.58 6.60 22.10
C LEU A 276 -8.89 5.48 23.11
N ALA A 277 -7.95 4.55 23.32
CA ALA A 277 -8.11 3.44 24.27
C ALA A 277 -8.29 3.94 25.72
N GLN A 278 -7.54 4.98 26.11
CA GLN A 278 -7.67 5.62 27.43
C GLN A 278 -9.01 6.35 27.62
N ALA A 279 -9.61 6.82 26.53
CA ALA A 279 -10.84 7.61 26.56
C ALA A 279 -12.13 6.76 26.42
N SER A 280 -12.00 5.47 26.15
CA SER A 280 -13.13 4.58 25.85
C SER A 280 -13.21 3.41 26.82
N ASP A 281 -14.42 3.14 27.32
CA ASP A 281 -14.72 1.89 28.06
C ASP A 281 -15.06 0.74 27.08
N LEU A 282 -15.21 1.02 25.78
CA LEU A 282 -15.45 0.01 24.76
C LEU A 282 -14.12 -0.53 24.22
N PRO A 283 -14.09 -1.75 23.70
CA PRO A 283 -12.95 -2.25 22.93
C PRO A 283 -12.59 -1.30 21.79
N VAL A 284 -11.29 -1.06 21.62
CA VAL A 284 -10.72 -0.16 20.60
C VAL A 284 -9.81 -0.94 19.67
N PHE A 285 -10.10 -0.87 18.39
CA PHE A 285 -9.30 -1.52 17.36
C PHE A 285 -8.22 -0.56 16.86
N PHE A 286 -6.96 -0.95 17.05
CA PHE A 286 -5.77 -0.30 16.50
C PHE A 286 -5.55 -0.87 15.09
N THR A 287 -5.71 -0.05 14.07
CA THR A 287 -5.60 -0.51 12.67
C THR A 287 -4.17 -0.41 12.19
N ASP A 288 -3.61 -1.54 11.74
CA ASP A 288 -2.22 -1.70 11.26
C ASP A 288 -1.19 -0.99 12.17
N PRO A 289 -1.20 -1.25 13.50
CA PRO A 289 -0.33 -0.50 14.41
C PRO A 289 1.14 -0.79 14.16
N CYS A 290 1.52 -2.05 14.06
CA CYS A 290 2.86 -2.54 13.72
C CYS A 290 2.85 -4.06 13.46
N THR A 291 3.99 -4.59 13.02
CA THR A 291 4.20 -6.04 12.81
C THR A 291 5.06 -6.69 13.91
N ASP A 292 5.48 -5.92 14.90
CA ASP A 292 6.26 -6.38 16.05
C ASP A 292 5.34 -6.88 17.17
N PHE A 293 5.36 -8.20 17.44
CA PHE A 293 4.53 -8.82 18.47
C PHE A 293 4.95 -8.47 19.89
N ASP A 294 6.22 -8.15 20.16
CA ASP A 294 6.66 -7.67 21.47
C ASP A 294 6.02 -6.30 21.80
N GLN A 295 5.94 -5.44 20.80
CA GLN A 295 5.26 -4.15 20.91
C GLN A 295 3.74 -4.33 21.07
N LEU A 296 3.11 -5.24 20.28
CA LEU A 296 1.68 -5.55 20.43
C LEU A 296 1.35 -6.14 21.81
N GLU A 297 2.19 -7.03 22.35
CA GLU A 297 2.04 -7.58 23.71
C GLU A 297 2.10 -6.47 24.75
N THR A 298 3.08 -5.56 24.64
CA THR A 298 3.22 -4.41 25.53
C THR A 298 1.98 -3.52 25.51
N LEU A 299 1.44 -3.24 24.31
CA LEU A 299 0.20 -2.47 24.14
C LEU A 299 -1.02 -3.20 24.72
N ALA A 300 -1.10 -4.52 24.53
CA ALA A 300 -2.17 -5.34 25.09
C ALA A 300 -2.12 -5.40 26.64
N GLN A 301 -0.92 -5.38 27.21
CA GLN A 301 -0.72 -5.29 28.66
C GLN A 301 -1.12 -3.91 29.21
N LYS A 302 -0.80 -2.84 28.48
CA LYS A 302 -1.08 -1.45 28.89
C LYS A 302 -2.57 -1.08 28.75
N HIS A 303 -3.26 -1.65 27.76
CA HIS A 303 -4.64 -1.32 27.40
C HIS A 303 -5.50 -2.59 27.32
N ASP A 304 -6.23 -2.89 28.39
CA ASP A 304 -7.09 -4.08 28.46
C ASP A 304 -8.22 -4.09 27.42
N ASN A 305 -8.56 -2.95 26.83
CA ASN A 305 -9.57 -2.80 25.78
C ASN A 305 -8.98 -2.73 24.37
N ALA A 306 -7.66 -2.88 24.18
CA ALA A 306 -7.02 -2.85 22.85
C ALA A 306 -7.23 -4.16 22.07
N VAL A 307 -7.52 -4.04 20.80
CA VAL A 307 -7.59 -5.10 19.78
C VAL A 307 -6.76 -4.65 18.58
N PHE A 308 -6.00 -5.54 17.96
CA PHE A 308 -5.06 -5.22 16.89
C PHE A 308 -5.57 -5.76 15.56
N SER A 309 -5.89 -4.86 14.65
CA SER A 309 -6.48 -5.18 13.34
C SER A 309 -5.40 -5.07 12.27
N LEU A 310 -5.00 -6.21 11.71
CA LEU A 310 -3.91 -6.33 10.74
C LEU A 310 -4.46 -6.44 9.31
N SER A 311 -3.81 -5.81 8.34
CA SER A 311 -4.14 -5.92 6.92
C SER A 311 -2.94 -6.34 6.08
N THR A 312 -1.96 -5.48 5.94
CA THR A 312 -0.81 -5.65 5.06
C THR A 312 0.04 -6.89 5.34
N PRO A 313 0.35 -7.26 6.59
CA PRO A 313 1.13 -8.46 6.86
C PRO A 313 0.39 -9.74 6.45
N LEU A 314 -0.94 -9.80 6.62
CA LEU A 314 -1.75 -10.95 6.22
C LEU A 314 -1.88 -11.07 4.69
N LEU A 315 -1.78 -9.95 3.96
CA LEU A 315 -1.68 -9.96 2.50
C LEU A 315 -0.31 -10.46 2.03
N GLY A 316 0.76 -10.10 2.71
CA GLY A 316 2.12 -10.52 2.37
C GLY A 316 2.34 -12.02 2.59
N ASP A 317 1.88 -12.53 3.71
CA ASP A 317 2.09 -13.91 4.14
C ASP A 317 0.84 -14.49 4.83
N SER A 318 0.21 -15.47 4.22
CA SER A 318 -0.99 -16.15 4.77
C SER A 318 -0.72 -17.00 6.03
N SER A 319 0.53 -17.05 6.49
CA SER A 319 0.94 -17.73 7.73
C SER A 319 1.71 -16.79 8.66
N PHE A 320 1.50 -15.47 8.52
CA PHE A 320 2.23 -14.43 9.24
C PHE A 320 2.14 -14.61 10.77
N ILE A 321 0.94 -14.73 11.31
CA ILE A 321 0.71 -14.86 12.76
C ILE A 321 1.31 -16.17 13.27
N ARG A 322 1.07 -17.29 12.60
CA ARG A 322 1.60 -18.61 13.00
C ARG A 322 3.13 -18.64 12.99
N LYS A 323 3.77 -17.96 12.02
CA LYS A 323 5.24 -17.81 11.99
C LYS A 323 5.74 -16.94 13.12
N LYS A 324 5.09 -15.81 13.41
CA LYS A 324 5.41 -14.94 14.55
C LYS A 324 5.28 -15.66 15.88
N LEU A 325 4.28 -16.53 16.03
CA LEU A 325 4.06 -17.34 17.22
C LEU A 325 4.99 -18.59 17.29
N GLY A 326 5.79 -18.85 16.27
CA GLY A 326 6.65 -20.04 16.17
C GLY A 326 5.87 -21.34 15.96
N ILE A 327 4.63 -21.27 15.48
CA ILE A 327 3.77 -22.43 15.19
C ILE A 327 4.02 -22.95 13.75
N ALA A 328 4.33 -22.06 12.83
CA ALA A 328 4.69 -22.42 11.46
C ALA A 328 6.16 -22.10 11.19
N GLU A 329 6.80 -22.95 10.39
CA GLU A 329 8.17 -22.78 9.94
C GLU A 329 8.26 -21.89 8.70
N GLY A 330 9.47 -21.38 8.44
CA GLY A 330 9.82 -20.59 7.26
C GLY A 330 9.84 -19.09 7.52
N GLU A 331 10.44 -18.37 6.59
CA GLU A 331 10.57 -16.92 6.67
C GLU A 331 9.25 -16.23 6.36
N ILE A 332 9.03 -15.08 7.02
CA ILE A 332 7.90 -14.21 6.72
C ILE A 332 8.17 -13.50 5.40
N ARG A 333 7.24 -13.63 4.46
CA ARG A 333 7.29 -12.88 3.20
C ARG A 333 6.99 -11.42 3.48
N PRO A 334 7.93 -10.50 3.20
CA PRO A 334 7.69 -9.09 3.44
C PRO A 334 6.64 -8.55 2.48
N TRP A 335 5.79 -7.67 2.99
CA TRP A 335 4.93 -6.85 2.17
C TRP A 335 5.73 -5.65 1.66
N ILE A 336 5.83 -5.51 0.36
CA ILE A 336 6.30 -4.25 -0.23
C ILE A 336 5.06 -3.49 -0.67
N ASP A 337 4.83 -2.38 0.00
CA ASP A 337 3.77 -1.48 -0.40
C ASP A 337 4.22 -0.66 -1.61
N HIS A 338 3.97 -1.21 -2.78
CA HIS A 338 4.02 -0.42 -4.00
C HIS A 338 2.76 0.41 -4.07
N HIS A 339 2.68 1.43 -3.23
CA HIS A 339 1.54 2.34 -3.17
C HIS A 339 1.27 3.07 -4.49
N ASP A 340 0.77 2.33 -5.43
CA ASP A 340 -0.33 2.73 -6.25
C ASP A 340 -1.66 2.53 -5.49
N SER A 341 -1.60 2.53 -4.16
CA SER A 341 -2.69 2.21 -3.26
C SER A 341 -3.48 3.43 -2.78
N GLY A 342 -4.06 4.06 -3.67
CA GLY A 342 -5.51 4.00 -3.62
C GLY A 342 -5.83 2.63 -4.20
N VAL A 343 -6.67 1.81 -3.56
CA VAL A 343 -7.18 0.54 -4.08
C VAL A 343 -6.94 0.49 -5.57
N PRO A 344 -6.16 -0.42 -6.11
CA PRO A 344 -5.58 -0.24 -7.42
C PRO A 344 -6.67 0.16 -8.38
N LEU A 345 -6.65 1.37 -8.91
CA LEU A 345 -7.50 1.74 -10.04
C LEU A 345 -7.30 0.73 -11.19
N ASP A 346 -6.15 0.07 -11.21
CA ASP A 346 -5.85 -1.05 -12.08
C ASP A 346 -6.56 -2.35 -11.66
N LEU A 347 -6.86 -2.58 -10.39
CA LEU A 347 -7.73 -3.68 -9.96
C LEU A 347 -9.14 -3.50 -10.52
N LEU A 348 -9.62 -2.26 -10.57
CA LEU A 348 -10.90 -1.91 -11.17
C LEU A 348 -10.87 -1.99 -12.70
N ARG A 349 -9.71 -1.74 -13.34
CA ARG A 349 -9.54 -1.83 -14.80
C ARG A 349 -9.26 -3.24 -15.30
N THR A 350 -8.49 -4.05 -14.55
CA THR A 350 -8.03 -5.36 -15.01
C THR A 350 -8.85 -6.53 -14.48
N ARG A 351 -9.80 -6.30 -13.54
CA ARG A 351 -10.57 -7.34 -12.83
C ARG A 351 -9.68 -8.44 -12.21
N ARG A 352 -8.41 -8.16 -11.99
CA ARG A 352 -7.41 -9.10 -11.48
C ARG A 352 -6.94 -8.60 -10.13
N LEU A 353 -7.19 -9.38 -9.10
CA LEU A 353 -6.49 -9.20 -7.83
C LEU A 353 -5.02 -9.51 -8.06
N LEU A 354 -4.23 -8.49 -8.09
CA LEU A 354 -2.80 -8.60 -7.98
C LEU A 354 -2.48 -8.35 -6.50
N ASN A 355 -2.41 -9.44 -5.72
CA ASN A 355 -1.64 -9.35 -4.49
C ASN A 355 -0.20 -9.19 -4.92
N LEU A 356 0.32 -8.00 -4.70
CA LEU A 356 1.57 -7.52 -5.29
C LEU A 356 2.78 -8.34 -4.87
N THR A 357 2.72 -9.03 -3.73
CA THR A 357 3.87 -9.75 -3.18
C THR A 357 3.62 -11.25 -2.97
N ASN A 358 2.36 -11.68 -2.92
CA ASN A 358 1.98 -13.09 -2.76
C ASN A 358 1.00 -13.57 -3.83
N PRO A 359 1.44 -13.86 -5.06
CA PRO A 359 0.57 -14.27 -6.15
C PRO A 359 -0.03 -15.67 -5.97
N CYS A 360 0.48 -16.48 -5.01
CA CYS A 360 -0.09 -17.77 -4.66
C CYS A 360 -1.33 -17.66 -3.80
N GLN A 361 -1.59 -16.51 -3.21
CA GLN A 361 -2.85 -16.23 -2.51
C GLN A 361 -4.02 -16.41 -3.49
N PHE A 362 -5.16 -16.82 -2.99
CA PHE A 362 -6.35 -17.08 -3.80
C PHE A 362 -6.29 -18.33 -4.69
N GLY A 363 -5.46 -19.31 -4.34
CA GLY A 363 -5.35 -20.57 -5.12
C GLY A 363 -4.78 -20.41 -6.52
N ARG A 364 -4.18 -19.25 -6.84
CA ARG A 364 -3.47 -19.04 -8.11
C ARG A 364 -2.13 -19.79 -8.11
N PHE A 365 -1.70 -20.25 -9.25
CA PHE A 365 -0.43 -20.94 -9.41
C PHE A 365 -0.23 -22.16 -8.49
N PRO A 366 -1.21 -23.08 -8.35
CA PRO A 366 -1.07 -24.27 -7.52
C PRO A 366 0.12 -25.13 -7.95
N LEU A 367 0.43 -25.14 -9.25
CA LEU A 367 1.55 -25.90 -9.82
C LEU A 367 2.92 -25.39 -9.37
N SER A 368 3.04 -24.14 -8.89
CA SER A 368 4.32 -23.62 -8.37
C SER A 368 4.83 -24.41 -7.17
N LYS A 369 3.94 -25.08 -6.44
CA LYS A 369 4.25 -25.92 -5.26
C LYS A 369 4.28 -27.42 -5.56
N VAL A 370 3.99 -27.85 -6.79
CA VAL A 370 3.91 -29.26 -7.18
C VAL A 370 5.20 -29.68 -7.87
N LYS A 371 5.77 -30.82 -7.45
CA LYS A 371 6.94 -31.41 -8.10
C LYS A 371 6.61 -31.80 -9.54
N THR A 372 7.54 -31.48 -10.45
CA THR A 372 7.38 -31.89 -11.85
C THR A 372 7.66 -33.38 -12.04
N PRO A 373 6.90 -34.09 -12.86
CA PRO A 373 7.20 -35.49 -13.24
C PRO A 373 8.40 -35.58 -14.21
N VAL A 374 8.76 -34.47 -14.89
CA VAL A 374 9.84 -34.43 -15.89
C VAL A 374 10.84 -33.33 -15.51
N PRO A 375 11.82 -33.62 -14.66
CA PRO A 375 12.88 -32.68 -14.32
C PRO A 375 13.68 -32.22 -15.54
N LYS A 376 14.04 -30.94 -15.58
CA LYS A 376 14.85 -30.32 -16.64
C LYS A 376 16.08 -29.65 -16.06
N ARG A 377 17.14 -29.53 -16.85
CA ARG A 377 18.29 -28.68 -16.56
C ARG A 377 18.02 -27.28 -17.09
N ILE A 378 17.98 -26.29 -16.23
CA ILE A 378 17.59 -24.92 -16.57
C ILE A 378 18.73 -23.95 -16.28
N ALA A 379 19.13 -23.18 -17.29
CA ALA A 379 20.02 -22.03 -17.12
C ALA A 379 19.18 -20.76 -16.93
N VAL A 380 19.44 -20.00 -15.83
CA VAL A 380 18.86 -18.69 -15.57
C VAL A 380 19.97 -17.66 -15.64
N ILE A 381 19.80 -16.60 -16.44
CA ILE A 381 20.80 -15.56 -16.68
C ILE A 381 20.34 -14.28 -16.04
N GLY A 382 21.03 -13.83 -14.98
CA GLY A 382 20.71 -12.67 -14.14
C GLY A 382 20.07 -13.05 -12.82
N ALA A 383 20.72 -12.69 -11.71
CA ALA A 383 20.25 -12.93 -10.34
C ALA A 383 19.57 -11.69 -9.72
N GLY A 384 18.75 -10.97 -10.50
CA GLY A 384 17.82 -9.99 -9.99
C GLY A 384 16.55 -10.64 -9.42
N LEU A 385 15.54 -9.85 -9.07
CA LEU A 385 14.24 -10.30 -8.55
C LEU A 385 13.65 -11.45 -9.40
N ALA A 386 13.53 -11.23 -10.71
CA ALA A 386 12.92 -12.20 -11.62
C ALA A 386 13.70 -13.51 -11.67
N GLY A 387 15.02 -13.43 -11.81
CA GLY A 387 15.86 -14.62 -11.93
C GLY A 387 15.96 -15.44 -10.66
N MET A 388 16.16 -14.81 -9.50
CA MET A 388 16.19 -15.52 -8.22
C MET A 388 14.85 -16.18 -7.89
N LEU A 389 13.75 -15.46 -8.06
CA LEU A 389 12.42 -15.99 -7.79
C LEU A 389 12.10 -17.17 -8.72
N PHE A 390 12.39 -17.04 -10.02
CA PHE A 390 12.21 -18.13 -10.98
C PHE A 390 13.04 -19.35 -10.62
N ALA A 391 14.33 -19.14 -10.35
CA ALA A 391 15.26 -20.22 -10.01
C ALA A 391 14.79 -20.99 -8.76
N SER A 392 14.35 -20.25 -7.72
CA SER A 392 13.81 -20.85 -6.50
C SER A 392 12.56 -21.69 -6.75
N ILE A 393 11.58 -21.17 -7.50
CA ILE A 393 10.33 -21.90 -7.81
C ILE A 393 10.62 -23.13 -8.66
N ALA A 394 11.41 -22.99 -9.72
CA ALA A 394 11.75 -24.08 -10.62
C ALA A 394 12.53 -25.20 -9.89
N ALA A 395 13.52 -24.86 -9.07
CA ALA A 395 14.25 -25.82 -8.27
C ALA A 395 13.34 -26.47 -7.19
N GLY A 396 12.47 -25.68 -6.57
CA GLY A 396 11.43 -26.18 -5.66
C GLY A 396 10.50 -27.19 -6.31
N ARG A 397 10.23 -27.08 -7.61
CA ARG A 397 9.47 -28.05 -8.40
C ARG A 397 10.28 -29.30 -8.81
N GLY A 398 11.58 -29.33 -8.57
CA GLY A 398 12.43 -30.48 -8.83
C GLY A 398 13.30 -30.38 -10.09
N HIS A 399 13.35 -29.21 -10.75
CA HIS A 399 14.29 -28.97 -11.84
C HIS A 399 15.72 -28.78 -11.32
N SER A 400 16.74 -29.10 -12.13
CA SER A 400 18.13 -28.75 -11.87
C SER A 400 18.40 -27.34 -12.41
N VAL A 401 18.64 -26.37 -11.53
CA VAL A 401 18.76 -24.96 -11.93
C VAL A 401 20.17 -24.44 -11.68
N THR A 402 20.77 -23.83 -12.70
CA THR A 402 21.99 -23.03 -12.59
C THR A 402 21.66 -21.57 -12.85
N LEU A 403 21.95 -20.70 -11.86
CA LEU A 403 21.73 -19.26 -11.92
C LEU A 403 23.05 -18.55 -12.11
N PHE A 404 23.17 -17.77 -13.16
CA PHE A 404 24.37 -17.01 -13.52
C PHE A 404 24.18 -15.53 -13.17
N GLU A 405 25.20 -14.92 -12.53
CA GLU A 405 25.21 -13.50 -12.19
C GLU A 405 26.53 -12.87 -12.58
N LYS A 406 26.48 -11.70 -13.24
CA LYS A 406 27.69 -10.96 -13.66
C LYS A 406 28.42 -10.30 -12.50
N ASN A 407 27.73 -9.98 -11.42
CA ASN A 407 28.25 -9.32 -10.23
C ASN A 407 28.65 -10.35 -9.16
N ALA A 408 29.35 -9.86 -8.12
CA ALA A 408 29.73 -10.67 -6.97
C ALA A 408 28.57 -11.06 -6.07
N GLU A 409 27.45 -10.32 -6.14
CA GLU A 409 26.26 -10.53 -5.30
C GLU A 409 24.97 -10.52 -6.12
N PRO A 410 23.96 -11.32 -5.73
CA PRO A 410 22.66 -11.30 -6.36
C PRO A 410 21.82 -10.15 -5.83
N GLY A 411 20.80 -9.71 -6.56
CA GLY A 411 19.84 -8.67 -6.13
C GLY A 411 19.44 -7.72 -7.27
N GLY A 412 20.33 -7.46 -8.23
CA GLY A 412 20.05 -6.59 -9.38
C GLY A 412 19.57 -5.21 -8.94
N GLN A 413 18.45 -4.72 -9.51
CA GLN A 413 17.88 -3.41 -9.18
C GLN A 413 17.44 -3.27 -7.71
N LEU A 414 17.19 -4.36 -6.98
CA LEU A 414 16.89 -4.29 -5.56
C LEU A 414 18.04 -3.70 -4.74
N HIS A 415 19.30 -3.88 -5.17
CA HIS A 415 20.45 -3.27 -4.52
C HIS A 415 20.45 -1.74 -4.59
N PHE A 416 19.83 -1.16 -5.60
CA PHE A 416 19.66 0.29 -5.70
C PHE A 416 18.47 0.75 -4.86
N ALA A 417 17.35 0.03 -4.95
CA ALA A 417 16.13 0.36 -4.22
C ALA A 417 16.35 0.41 -2.70
N ARG A 418 17.07 -0.58 -2.11
CA ARG A 418 17.33 -0.67 -0.66
C ARG A 418 18.22 0.45 -0.11
N LYS A 419 18.97 1.17 -0.97
CA LYS A 419 19.84 2.28 -0.55
C LYS A 419 19.10 3.58 -0.30
N ILE A 420 17.82 3.64 -0.69
CA ILE A 420 16.93 4.77 -0.48
C ILE A 420 16.26 4.58 0.87
N GLU A 421 16.26 5.60 1.70
CA GLU A 421 15.66 5.59 3.04
C GLU A 421 14.16 5.17 2.96
N ASP A 422 13.70 4.48 3.97
CA ASP A 422 12.35 3.89 4.07
C ASP A 422 12.07 2.71 3.09
N ASN A 423 13.11 2.15 2.48
CA ASN A 423 13.00 1.02 1.54
C ASN A 423 13.64 -0.29 2.08
N GLU A 424 13.75 -0.45 3.40
CA GLU A 424 14.39 -1.62 4.02
C GLU A 424 13.66 -2.94 3.75
N ASP A 425 12.40 -2.90 3.35
CA ASP A 425 11.68 -4.11 2.95
C ASP A 425 12.31 -4.79 1.73
N TYR A 426 13.07 -4.05 0.92
CA TYR A 426 13.86 -4.65 -0.17
C TYR A 426 15.05 -5.48 0.36
N ASP A 427 15.64 -5.15 1.52
CA ASP A 427 16.63 -6.00 2.18
C ASP A 427 16.00 -7.34 2.58
N LYS A 428 14.84 -7.30 3.23
CA LYS A 428 14.09 -8.51 3.62
C LYS A 428 13.75 -9.39 2.40
N TRP A 429 13.44 -8.76 1.25
CA TRP A 429 13.20 -9.48 0.00
C TRP A 429 14.45 -10.13 -0.58
N ILE A 430 15.59 -9.41 -0.57
CA ILE A 430 16.86 -9.97 -1.02
C ILE A 430 17.24 -11.18 -0.16
N ASP A 431 17.10 -11.08 1.15
CA ASP A 431 17.39 -12.15 2.09
C ASP A 431 16.46 -13.35 1.89
N LEU A 432 15.14 -13.12 1.79
CA LEU A 432 14.16 -14.16 1.48
C LEU A 432 14.52 -14.91 0.18
N LEU A 433 14.92 -14.19 -0.87
CA LEU A 433 15.28 -14.80 -2.15
C LEU A 433 16.60 -15.57 -2.06
N LYS A 434 17.62 -15.01 -1.39
CA LYS A 434 18.92 -15.70 -1.13
C LYS A 434 18.68 -17.01 -0.38
N ASN A 435 17.91 -16.97 0.69
CA ASN A 435 17.60 -18.15 1.48
C ASN A 435 16.77 -19.18 0.68
N SER A 436 15.82 -18.70 -0.12
CA SER A 436 15.00 -19.56 -0.97
C SER A 436 15.81 -20.30 -2.03
N ILE A 437 16.77 -19.65 -2.70
CA ILE A 437 17.66 -20.31 -3.68
C ILE A 437 18.59 -21.30 -2.99
N GLN A 438 19.06 -20.99 -1.79
CA GLN A 438 19.91 -21.89 -1.00
C GLN A 438 19.16 -23.14 -0.55
N LEU A 439 17.95 -22.97 0.04
CA LEU A 439 17.08 -24.07 0.49
C LEU A 439 16.70 -25.02 -0.65
N ASN A 440 16.43 -24.46 -1.83
CA ASN A 440 16.11 -25.24 -3.02
C ASN A 440 17.35 -25.76 -3.78
N LYS A 441 18.56 -25.58 -3.24
CA LYS A 441 19.84 -26.09 -3.80
C LYS A 441 20.11 -25.60 -5.23
N VAL A 442 19.78 -24.35 -5.53
CA VAL A 442 20.12 -23.71 -6.81
C VAL A 442 21.65 -23.57 -6.91
N ASN A 443 22.25 -23.99 -8.02
CA ASN A 443 23.65 -23.77 -8.29
C ASN A 443 23.86 -22.34 -8.78
N VAL A 444 24.51 -21.47 -7.99
CA VAL A 444 24.73 -20.06 -8.35
C VAL A 444 26.17 -19.82 -8.74
N ILE A 445 26.39 -19.19 -9.90
CA ILE A 445 27.70 -18.86 -10.44
C ILE A 445 27.81 -17.32 -10.55
N TYR A 446 28.56 -16.72 -9.64
CA TYR A 446 28.83 -15.27 -9.58
C TYR A 446 30.01 -14.84 -10.44
N ASN A 447 30.15 -13.54 -10.66
CA ASN A 447 31.22 -12.90 -11.43
C ASN A 447 31.35 -13.46 -12.84
N LYS A 448 30.24 -13.93 -13.42
CA LYS A 448 30.22 -14.53 -14.74
C LYS A 448 29.15 -13.92 -15.63
N ARG A 449 29.61 -13.08 -16.57
CA ARG A 449 28.74 -12.61 -17.65
C ARG A 449 28.57 -13.73 -18.66
N ILE A 450 27.33 -14.04 -19.04
CA ILE A 450 26.98 -15.10 -19.99
C ILE A 450 26.59 -14.50 -21.32
N ASP A 451 27.17 -15.02 -22.41
CA ASP A 451 26.63 -14.91 -23.75
C ASP A 451 25.71 -16.13 -23.98
N LEU A 452 24.43 -15.88 -24.20
CA LEU A 452 23.46 -16.96 -24.43
C LEU A 452 23.77 -17.80 -25.66
N ARG A 453 24.37 -17.22 -26.70
CA ARG A 453 24.76 -17.95 -27.93
C ARG A 453 25.86 -18.98 -27.66
N GLU A 454 26.83 -18.59 -26.84
CA GLU A 454 27.90 -19.50 -26.43
C GLU A 454 27.37 -20.61 -25.53
N LEU A 455 26.56 -20.25 -24.54
CA LEU A 455 25.97 -21.20 -23.61
C LEU A 455 25.07 -22.22 -24.34
N LYS A 456 24.35 -21.82 -25.37
CA LYS A 456 23.55 -22.73 -26.22
C LYS A 456 24.40 -23.72 -27.00
N LYS A 457 25.57 -23.30 -27.49
CA LYS A 457 26.48 -24.20 -28.24
C LYS A 457 27.03 -25.31 -27.35
N GLU A 458 27.18 -25.07 -26.05
CA GLU A 458 27.63 -26.08 -25.09
C GLU A 458 26.58 -27.17 -24.87
N GLY A 459 25.28 -26.97 -25.21
CA GLY A 459 24.22 -27.97 -25.13
C GLY A 459 23.91 -28.49 -23.74
N SER A 460 24.34 -27.78 -22.68
CA SER A 460 24.31 -28.28 -21.30
C SER A 460 22.95 -28.19 -20.63
N PHE A 461 21.98 -27.45 -21.21
CA PHE A 461 20.69 -27.14 -20.61
C PHE A 461 19.52 -27.47 -21.54
N ASP A 462 18.40 -27.85 -20.94
CA ASP A 462 17.16 -28.16 -21.64
C ASP A 462 16.27 -26.91 -21.84
N ARG A 463 16.49 -25.86 -21.00
CA ARG A 463 15.79 -24.55 -21.03
C ARG A 463 16.74 -23.42 -20.65
N TYR A 464 16.50 -22.25 -21.22
CA TYR A 464 17.23 -21.02 -20.95
C TYR A 464 16.24 -19.93 -20.55
N VAL A 465 16.50 -19.23 -19.47
CA VAL A 465 15.67 -18.14 -18.95
C VAL A 465 16.51 -16.88 -18.83
N VAL A 466 16.16 -15.87 -19.62
CA VAL A 466 16.86 -14.58 -19.64
C VAL A 466 16.13 -13.62 -18.70
N ALA A 467 16.82 -13.22 -17.61
CA ALA A 467 16.35 -12.32 -16.57
C ALA A 467 17.32 -11.16 -16.34
N THR A 468 17.92 -10.66 -17.44
CA THR A 468 19.02 -9.67 -17.42
C THR A 468 18.59 -8.26 -17.05
N GLY A 469 17.26 -8.03 -16.92
CA GLY A 469 16.70 -6.75 -16.46
C GLY A 469 16.84 -5.63 -17.50
N SER A 470 17.14 -4.42 -16.99
CA SER A 470 17.25 -3.20 -17.80
C SER A 470 18.47 -2.37 -17.37
N GLU A 471 18.82 -1.40 -18.18
CA GLU A 471 19.88 -0.42 -17.92
C GLU A 471 19.36 1.00 -18.15
N PRO A 472 19.98 2.03 -17.55
CA PRO A 472 19.56 3.42 -17.74
C PRO A 472 19.66 3.85 -19.21
N GLU A 473 18.61 4.47 -19.72
CA GLU A 473 18.65 5.16 -21.01
C GLU A 473 19.33 6.51 -20.85
N ILE A 474 20.34 6.79 -21.66
CA ILE A 474 20.99 8.09 -21.67
C ILE A 474 20.26 8.99 -22.67
N PRO A 475 19.63 10.11 -22.25
CA PRO A 475 18.90 10.99 -23.13
C PRO A 475 19.85 11.73 -24.08
N ASP A 476 19.39 12.02 -25.29
CA ASP A 476 20.14 12.81 -26.27
C ASP A 476 20.08 14.31 -25.90
N ILE A 477 21.01 14.73 -25.04
CA ILE A 477 21.14 16.11 -24.57
C ILE A 477 22.59 16.55 -24.79
N ALA A 478 22.78 17.74 -25.35
CA ALA A 478 24.12 18.29 -25.55
C ALA A 478 24.87 18.39 -24.21
N GLY A 479 26.06 17.80 -24.15
CA GLY A 479 26.88 17.74 -22.94
C GLY A 479 26.55 16.62 -21.96
N ILE A 480 25.66 15.69 -22.26
CA ILE A 480 25.28 14.57 -21.38
C ILE A 480 26.48 13.65 -21.02
N ASN A 481 27.52 13.64 -21.83
CA ASN A 481 28.74 12.86 -21.61
C ASN A 481 29.85 13.66 -20.86
N ALA A 482 29.51 14.82 -20.28
CA ALA A 482 30.46 15.59 -19.48
C ALA A 482 30.86 14.82 -18.21
N SER A 483 32.08 15.09 -17.71
CA SER A 483 32.65 14.33 -16.59
C SER A 483 31.91 14.51 -15.25
N ASN A 484 31.07 15.53 -15.15
CA ASN A 484 30.21 15.79 -13.99
C ASN A 484 28.79 15.23 -14.14
N VAL A 485 28.52 14.41 -15.15
CA VAL A 485 27.25 13.72 -15.34
C VAL A 485 27.43 12.28 -14.91
N VAL A 486 26.54 11.79 -14.04
CA VAL A 486 26.49 10.41 -13.57
C VAL A 486 25.09 9.84 -13.71
N THR A 487 25.00 8.54 -13.91
CA THR A 487 23.70 7.82 -13.85
C THR A 487 23.30 7.59 -12.41
N TYR A 488 21.99 7.30 -12.17
CA TYR A 488 21.52 6.91 -10.83
C TYR A 488 22.23 5.63 -10.32
N GLU A 489 22.60 4.70 -11.21
CA GLU A 489 23.30 3.48 -10.84
C GLU A 489 24.71 3.79 -10.34
N GLU A 490 25.46 4.65 -11.04
CA GLU A 490 26.81 5.10 -10.63
C GLU A 490 26.73 5.84 -9.29
N LEU A 491 25.78 6.77 -9.13
CA LEU A 491 25.55 7.47 -7.86
C LEU A 491 25.31 6.50 -6.72
N LEU A 492 24.36 5.58 -6.89
CA LEU A 492 23.99 4.61 -5.86
C LEU A 492 25.10 3.55 -5.63
N ASN A 493 26.02 3.36 -6.57
CA ASN A 493 27.23 2.57 -6.38
C ASN A 493 28.38 3.34 -5.69
N GLY A 494 28.15 4.62 -5.35
CA GLY A 494 29.06 5.40 -4.53
C GLY A 494 29.88 6.45 -5.29
N SER A 495 29.57 6.72 -6.55
CA SER A 495 30.21 7.84 -7.27
C SER A 495 29.96 9.15 -6.52
N PRO A 496 31.01 9.93 -6.23
CA PRO A 496 30.87 11.16 -5.46
C PRO A 496 30.15 12.24 -6.26
N VAL A 497 29.30 13.00 -5.59
CA VAL A 497 28.66 14.19 -6.16
C VAL A 497 28.82 15.39 -5.23
N GLY A 498 28.84 16.59 -5.80
CA GLY A 498 29.05 17.83 -5.08
C GLY A 498 27.81 18.30 -4.29
N ASN A 499 27.84 19.57 -3.89
CA ASN A 499 26.80 20.16 -3.05
C ASN A 499 25.59 20.67 -3.85
N ARG A 500 25.77 21.04 -5.13
CA ARG A 500 24.70 21.52 -6.02
C ARG A 500 24.47 20.46 -7.08
N VAL A 501 23.34 19.79 -7.00
CA VAL A 501 23.05 18.64 -7.87
C VAL A 501 21.76 18.89 -8.64
N ALA A 502 21.80 18.66 -9.96
CA ALA A 502 20.60 18.57 -10.78
C ALA A 502 20.24 17.08 -11.02
N VAL A 503 19.01 16.72 -10.74
CA VAL A 503 18.42 15.41 -11.07
C VAL A 503 17.58 15.58 -12.32
N LEU A 504 17.96 14.89 -13.40
CA LEU A 504 17.24 14.90 -14.67
C LEU A 504 16.34 13.67 -14.77
N GLY A 505 15.05 13.87 -14.83
CA GLY A 505 14.14 12.75 -15.01
C GLY A 505 12.71 13.04 -14.59
N ASN A 506 11.84 12.10 -14.95
CA ASN A 506 10.42 12.13 -14.64
C ASN A 506 10.10 10.89 -13.80
N GLY A 507 9.27 11.06 -12.79
CA GLY A 507 8.69 9.92 -12.12
C GLY A 507 9.36 9.49 -10.83
N ARG A 508 9.00 8.29 -10.39
CA ARG A 508 9.36 7.78 -9.05
C ARG A 508 10.87 7.66 -8.86
N LEU A 509 11.61 7.21 -9.87
CA LEU A 509 13.06 7.06 -9.77
C LEU A 509 13.74 8.41 -9.45
N ALA A 510 13.37 9.47 -10.18
CA ALA A 510 13.92 10.80 -9.96
C ALA A 510 13.56 11.34 -8.55
N LEU A 511 12.33 11.12 -8.08
CA LEU A 511 11.92 11.48 -6.71
C LEU A 511 12.74 10.71 -5.65
N SER A 512 12.88 9.39 -5.81
CA SER A 512 13.60 8.53 -4.89
C SER A 512 15.10 8.87 -4.82
N VAL A 513 15.73 9.11 -5.98
CA VAL A 513 17.14 9.54 -6.05
C VAL A 513 17.32 10.94 -5.46
N SER A 514 16.33 11.83 -5.66
CA SER A 514 16.34 13.16 -5.05
C SER A 514 16.28 13.08 -3.50
N ARG A 515 15.48 12.16 -2.95
CA ARG A 515 15.47 11.89 -1.50
C ARG A 515 16.84 11.43 -1.03
N TYR A 516 17.42 10.42 -1.66
CA TYR A 516 18.76 9.90 -1.34
C TYR A 516 19.83 11.01 -1.32
N LEU A 517 19.74 11.99 -2.21
CA LEU A 517 20.66 13.11 -2.30
C LEU A 517 20.48 14.16 -1.21
N LEU A 518 19.25 14.39 -0.76
CA LEU A 518 18.91 15.41 0.25
C LEU A 518 19.07 14.92 1.68
N GLU A 519 18.91 13.61 1.89
CA GLU A 519 18.93 13.01 3.21
C GLU A 519 20.38 12.73 3.66
N LYS A 520 20.64 12.94 4.95
CA LYS A 520 21.87 12.52 5.58
C LYS A 520 21.78 11.02 5.77
N LYS A 521 22.80 10.27 5.33
CA LYS A 521 22.85 8.84 5.62
C LYS A 521 22.77 8.65 7.13
N SER A 522 21.64 8.14 7.60
CA SER A 522 21.46 7.72 8.98
C SER A 522 21.73 6.22 9.08
N GLU A 523 22.48 5.82 10.11
CA GLU A 523 22.65 4.40 10.42
C GLU A 523 21.40 3.81 11.10
N ASN A 524 20.49 4.66 11.57
CA ASN A 524 19.27 4.27 12.26
C ASN A 524 18.04 4.64 11.42
N LYS A 525 17.06 3.74 11.39
CA LYS A 525 15.72 4.04 10.87
C LYS A 525 15.17 5.31 11.49
N ARG A 526 14.45 6.09 10.69
CA ARG A 526 13.66 7.20 11.22
C ARG A 526 12.64 6.65 12.20
N SER A 527 12.68 7.17 13.45
CA SER A 527 11.68 6.79 14.45
C SER A 527 10.31 7.37 14.08
N ALA A 528 9.24 6.73 14.56
CA ALA A 528 7.89 7.26 14.44
C ALA A 528 7.78 8.70 14.98
N GLU A 529 8.47 8.99 16.08
CA GLU A 529 8.50 10.33 16.72
C GLU A 529 9.16 11.37 15.81
N SER A 530 10.38 11.12 15.30
CA SER A 530 11.06 12.05 14.39
C SER A 530 10.32 12.26 13.07
N TRP A 531 9.56 11.24 12.62
CA TRP A 531 8.71 11.36 11.46
C TRP A 531 7.51 12.29 11.73
N LEU A 532 6.84 12.13 12.90
CA LEU A 532 5.73 13.00 13.30
C LEU A 532 6.18 14.46 13.43
N GLU A 533 7.33 14.70 14.07
CA GLU A 533 7.95 16.03 14.20
C GLU A 533 8.23 16.66 12.83
N ALA A 534 8.84 15.89 11.92
CA ALA A 534 9.17 16.36 10.58
C ALA A 534 7.93 16.71 9.74
N TRP A 535 6.80 16.06 9.97
CA TRP A 535 5.54 16.36 9.31
C TRP A 535 4.64 17.32 10.09
N GLY A 536 5.08 17.80 11.27
CA GLY A 536 4.31 18.71 12.11
C GLY A 536 3.04 18.06 12.66
N VAL A 537 3.15 16.83 13.13
CA VAL A 537 2.06 16.08 13.76
C VAL A 537 2.32 15.99 15.26
N GLY A 538 1.39 16.48 16.05
CA GLY A 538 1.43 16.46 17.49
C GLY A 538 0.30 15.63 18.11
N SER A 539 0.22 15.67 19.45
CA SER A 539 -0.83 14.97 20.19
C SER A 539 -2.21 15.49 19.82
N ILE A 540 -3.13 14.58 19.50
CA ILE A 540 -4.54 14.90 19.25
C ILE A 540 -5.22 15.58 20.46
N LYS A 541 -4.71 15.38 21.69
CA LYS A 541 -5.22 16.04 22.90
C LYS A 541 -4.95 17.53 22.91
N GLU A 542 -3.85 17.95 22.30
CA GLU A 542 -3.32 19.32 22.36
C GLU A 542 -3.59 20.09 21.06
N HIS A 543 -3.61 19.38 19.93
CA HIS A 543 -3.67 19.97 18.61
C HIS A 543 -4.90 19.47 17.84
N ALA A 544 -5.81 20.38 17.48
CA ALA A 544 -6.98 20.02 16.69
C ALA A 544 -6.56 19.38 15.36
N GLY A 545 -7.21 18.25 15.02
CA GLY A 545 -6.84 17.44 13.86
C GLY A 545 -5.42 16.86 13.91
N GLY A 546 -4.71 16.98 15.05
CA GLY A 546 -3.33 16.53 15.23
C GLY A 546 -2.24 17.45 14.68
N VAL A 547 -2.59 18.58 14.04
CA VAL A 547 -1.61 19.44 13.34
C VAL A 547 -1.77 20.95 13.61
N LEU A 548 -2.86 21.38 14.22
CA LEU A 548 -3.09 22.83 14.45
C LEU A 548 -2.05 23.39 15.42
N GLY A 549 -1.26 24.37 14.95
CA GLY A 549 -0.23 25.02 15.74
C GLY A 549 1.07 24.24 15.91
N VAL A 550 1.19 23.05 15.31
CA VAL A 550 2.44 22.29 15.27
C VAL A 550 3.29 22.78 14.11
N ILE A 551 4.55 23.13 14.40
CA ILE A 551 5.53 23.57 13.39
C ILE A 551 6.36 22.36 12.99
N PRO A 552 6.42 22.00 11.68
CA PRO A 552 7.26 20.89 11.23
C PRO A 552 8.74 21.13 11.56
N GLU A 553 9.41 20.15 12.13
CA GLU A 553 10.84 20.14 12.37
C GLU A 553 11.57 19.44 11.22
N ILE A 554 11.94 20.25 10.22
CA ILE A 554 12.55 19.73 9.00
C ILE A 554 14.06 19.76 9.13
N GLU A 555 14.68 18.58 9.06
CA GLU A 555 16.12 18.47 9.01
C GLU A 555 16.69 19.18 7.78
N ARG A 556 17.74 19.99 7.96
CA ARG A 556 18.34 20.74 6.86
C ARG A 556 18.95 19.80 5.82
N ALA A 557 18.57 20.02 4.56
CA ALA A 557 19.14 19.27 3.44
C ALA A 557 20.67 19.37 3.39
N VAL A 558 21.33 18.24 3.09
CA VAL A 558 22.77 18.19 2.97
C VAL A 558 23.29 18.76 1.65
N ARG A 559 22.39 18.96 0.67
CA ARG A 559 22.71 19.50 -0.68
C ARG A 559 21.63 20.46 -1.17
N GLN A 560 22.01 21.32 -2.10
CA GLN A 560 21.09 22.08 -2.94
C GLN A 560 20.71 21.24 -4.14
N LEU A 561 19.43 20.98 -4.34
CA LEU A 561 18.92 20.08 -5.35
C LEU A 561 17.97 20.77 -6.31
N TYR A 562 18.15 20.51 -7.59
CA TYR A 562 17.28 20.91 -8.68
C TYR A 562 16.69 19.67 -9.36
N LEU A 563 15.38 19.46 -9.24
CA LEU A 563 14.66 18.39 -9.96
C LEU A 563 14.18 18.97 -11.31
N ILE A 564 14.82 18.57 -12.39
CA ILE A 564 14.53 19.05 -13.74
C ILE A 564 13.71 17.99 -14.48
N GLU A 565 12.45 18.31 -14.75
CA GLU A 565 11.52 17.40 -15.42
C GLU A 565 11.67 17.46 -16.94
N LEU A 566 11.99 16.33 -17.53
CA LEU A 566 12.16 16.18 -19.00
C LEU A 566 10.83 16.20 -19.75
N ASP A 567 9.73 15.73 -19.12
CA ASP A 567 8.37 15.77 -19.67
C ASP A 567 7.33 16.13 -18.61
N ALA A 568 6.77 17.33 -18.71
CA ALA A 568 5.77 17.82 -17.77
C ALA A 568 4.43 17.05 -17.79
N ASN A 569 4.08 16.37 -18.90
CA ASN A 569 2.84 15.58 -18.96
C ASN A 569 2.99 14.27 -18.21
N ILE A 570 4.17 13.63 -18.33
CA ILE A 570 4.50 12.44 -17.54
C ILE A 570 4.46 12.80 -16.04
N SER A 571 5.11 13.88 -15.65
CA SER A 571 5.13 14.35 -14.26
C SER A 571 3.72 14.66 -13.74
N LYS A 572 2.87 15.36 -14.51
CA LYS A 572 1.47 15.59 -14.13
C LYS A 572 0.69 14.31 -13.90
N LYS A 573 0.88 13.31 -14.76
CA LYS A 573 0.22 12.00 -14.63
C LYS A 573 0.70 11.26 -13.38
N LEU A 574 1.99 11.31 -13.08
CA LEU A 574 2.61 10.67 -11.93
C LEU A 574 2.16 11.30 -10.60
N LEU A 575 2.08 12.64 -10.55
CA LEU A 575 1.64 13.37 -9.36
C LEU A 575 0.14 13.24 -9.05
N ARG A 576 -0.64 12.61 -9.92
CA ARG A 576 -2.00 12.17 -9.57
C ARG A 576 -2.00 11.01 -8.58
N LYS A 577 -0.90 10.29 -8.46
CA LYS A 577 -0.71 9.23 -7.46
C LYS A 577 -0.27 9.85 -6.13
N ALA A 578 -0.96 9.53 -5.06
CA ALA A 578 -0.78 10.17 -3.75
C ALA A 578 0.68 10.09 -3.26
N HIS A 579 1.32 8.92 -3.31
CA HIS A 579 2.69 8.74 -2.84
C HIS A 579 3.71 9.63 -3.57
N ASN A 580 3.61 9.80 -4.91
CA ASN A 580 4.52 10.67 -5.64
C ASN A 580 4.32 12.15 -5.25
N ARG A 581 3.09 12.56 -4.88
CA ARG A 581 2.83 13.89 -4.32
C ARG A 581 3.51 14.06 -2.99
N TRP A 582 3.48 13.04 -2.13
CA TRP A 582 4.12 13.08 -0.81
C TRP A 582 5.63 13.14 -0.91
N ASP A 583 6.24 12.31 -1.79
CA ASP A 583 7.66 12.38 -2.06
C ASP A 583 8.08 13.76 -2.57
N LEU A 584 7.34 14.33 -3.52
CA LEU A 584 7.61 15.68 -3.99
C LEU A 584 7.41 16.73 -2.88
N THR A 585 6.35 16.63 -2.10
CA THR A 585 6.11 17.55 -0.96
C THR A 585 7.27 17.50 0.02
N TRP A 586 7.74 16.31 0.36
CA TRP A 586 8.89 16.10 1.22
C TRP A 586 10.17 16.78 0.68
N LEU A 587 10.45 16.64 -0.61
CA LEU A 587 11.58 17.28 -1.27
C LEU A 587 11.49 18.80 -1.23
N LEU A 588 10.30 19.35 -1.51
CA LEU A 588 10.06 20.79 -1.48
C LEU A 588 10.18 21.38 -0.08
N MET A 589 9.69 20.69 0.94
CA MET A 589 9.85 21.09 2.35
C MET A 589 11.33 21.19 2.74
N ARG A 590 12.20 20.35 2.17
CA ARG A 590 13.66 20.39 2.37
C ARG A 590 14.40 21.37 1.46
N GLY A 591 13.69 22.14 0.67
CA GLY A 591 14.24 23.20 -0.17
C GLY A 591 14.70 22.76 -1.55
N ALA A 592 14.32 21.58 -2.02
CA ALA A 592 14.53 21.20 -3.42
C ALA A 592 13.79 22.17 -4.35
N GLN A 593 14.44 22.50 -5.45
CA GLN A 593 13.84 23.36 -6.48
C GLN A 593 13.34 22.50 -7.63
N ARG A 594 12.06 22.59 -7.95
CA ARG A 594 11.45 21.90 -9.05
C ARG A 594 11.44 22.78 -10.31
N VAL A 595 12.02 22.28 -11.38
CA VAL A 595 12.06 22.95 -12.71
C VAL A 595 11.18 22.15 -13.67
N THR A 596 10.08 22.77 -14.11
CA THR A 596 9.10 22.15 -15.00
C THR A 596 9.07 22.86 -16.35
N GLN A 597 8.69 22.15 -17.40
CA GLN A 597 8.51 22.70 -18.77
C GLN A 597 9.79 23.31 -19.37
N ALA A 598 10.95 22.95 -18.85
CA ALA A 598 12.22 23.41 -19.38
C ALA A 598 12.66 22.55 -20.59
N ASN A 599 13.31 23.22 -21.55
CA ASN A 599 14.10 22.55 -22.56
C ASN A 599 15.58 22.67 -22.17
N ILE A 600 16.27 21.54 -22.02
CA ILE A 600 17.71 21.55 -21.70
C ILE A 600 18.48 21.78 -23.00
N GLU A 601 19.20 22.90 -23.08
CA GLU A 601 20.00 23.27 -24.25
C GLU A 601 21.41 22.69 -24.18
N LEU A 602 22.02 22.70 -22.99
CA LEU A 602 23.41 22.26 -22.82
C LEU A 602 23.67 21.92 -21.34
N ILE A 603 24.42 20.87 -21.10
CA ILE A 603 25.06 20.57 -19.82
C ILE A 603 26.56 20.87 -19.97
N ASP A 604 27.08 21.74 -19.13
CA ASP A 604 28.53 21.99 -19.02
C ASP A 604 29.03 21.66 -17.62
N ASN A 605 30.32 21.79 -17.35
CA ASN A 605 30.93 21.41 -16.07
C ASN A 605 30.45 22.25 -14.87
N HIS A 606 29.67 23.33 -15.09
CA HIS A 606 29.29 24.29 -14.03
C HIS A 606 27.80 24.61 -14.04
N ALA A 607 27.08 24.32 -15.13
CA ALA A 607 25.69 24.67 -15.26
C ALA A 607 24.89 23.74 -16.18
N VAL A 608 23.60 23.65 -15.89
CA VAL A 608 22.58 23.20 -16.85
C VAL A 608 21.90 24.43 -17.44
N ARG A 609 22.03 24.61 -18.76
CA ARG A 609 21.40 25.70 -19.49
C ARG A 609 20.05 25.26 -19.99
N ILE A 610 19.02 25.98 -19.58
CA ILE A 610 17.64 25.72 -19.90
C ILE A 610 16.96 26.90 -20.60
N SER A 611 15.95 26.62 -21.39
CA SER A 611 15.04 27.64 -21.94
C SER A 611 13.58 27.23 -21.71
N ASP A 612 12.67 28.19 -21.69
CA ASP A 612 11.24 27.92 -21.54
C ASP A 612 10.66 27.22 -22.77
N ARG A 613 9.72 26.34 -22.59
CA ARG A 613 8.86 25.80 -23.64
C ARG A 613 7.54 26.61 -23.68
N PRO A 614 7.01 27.02 -24.85
CA PRO A 614 7.43 26.69 -26.19
C PRO A 614 8.39 27.70 -26.85
N ASP A 615 8.56 28.90 -26.28
CA ASP A 615 9.07 30.06 -27.01
C ASP A 615 10.62 30.18 -27.00
N ARG A 616 11.35 29.39 -26.21
CA ARG A 616 12.84 29.42 -26.08
C ARG A 616 13.44 30.80 -25.79
N ASN A 617 12.62 31.77 -25.37
CA ASN A 617 13.02 33.15 -25.25
C ASN A 617 13.67 33.49 -23.88
N ASN A 618 13.34 32.70 -22.84
CA ASN A 618 13.87 32.91 -21.50
C ASN A 618 14.95 31.86 -21.20
N ARG A 619 16.21 32.24 -21.32
CA ARG A 619 17.37 31.37 -21.07
C ARG A 619 17.86 31.56 -19.65
N GLN A 620 18.03 30.46 -18.94
CA GLN A 620 18.58 30.44 -17.59
C GLN A 620 19.74 29.44 -17.51
N ALA A 621 20.70 29.73 -16.64
CA ALA A 621 21.76 28.83 -16.28
C ALA A 621 21.65 28.44 -14.81
N ILE A 622 21.35 27.17 -14.55
CA ILE A 622 21.29 26.60 -13.21
C ILE A 622 22.72 26.13 -12.85
N ARG A 623 23.35 26.80 -11.88
CA ARG A 623 24.70 26.42 -11.44
C ARG A 623 24.66 25.08 -10.69
N ILE A 624 25.48 24.15 -11.13
CA ILE A 624 25.57 22.80 -10.55
C ILE A 624 27.02 22.36 -10.40
N ASP A 625 27.23 21.37 -9.56
CA ASP A 625 28.50 20.65 -9.46
C ASP A 625 28.40 19.31 -10.20
N HIS A 626 27.24 18.65 -10.14
CA HIS A 626 26.97 17.38 -10.82
C HIS A 626 25.52 17.32 -11.35
N VAL A 627 25.34 16.48 -12.35
CA VAL A 627 24.05 16.07 -12.90
C VAL A 627 23.86 14.58 -12.68
N VAL A 628 22.69 14.19 -12.18
CA VAL A 628 22.30 12.78 -12.02
C VAL A 628 21.19 12.45 -13.00
N VAL A 629 21.43 11.50 -13.89
CA VAL A 629 20.47 11.06 -14.90
C VAL A 629 19.57 9.98 -14.32
N CYS A 630 18.26 10.28 -14.25
CA CYS A 630 17.18 9.40 -13.81
C CYS A 630 16.12 9.25 -14.90
N SER A 631 16.57 9.01 -16.11
CA SER A 631 15.72 8.79 -17.29
C SER A 631 15.04 7.42 -17.26
N GLU A 632 14.24 7.14 -18.29
CA GLU A 632 13.66 5.82 -18.50
C GLU A 632 14.77 4.74 -18.62
N CYS A 633 14.40 3.49 -18.47
CA CYS A 633 15.31 2.37 -18.67
C CYS A 633 15.03 1.71 -20.02
N THR A 634 16.07 1.15 -20.60
CA THR A 634 15.94 0.24 -21.76
C THR A 634 16.19 -1.20 -21.32
N PRO A 635 15.52 -2.18 -21.94
CA PRO A 635 15.80 -3.58 -21.62
C PRO A 635 17.26 -3.89 -21.97
N ASN A 636 17.93 -4.64 -21.11
CA ASN A 636 19.29 -5.11 -21.38
C ASN A 636 19.25 -6.16 -22.51
N LEU A 637 19.50 -5.70 -23.74
CA LEU A 637 19.23 -6.43 -24.98
C LEU A 637 20.48 -7.06 -25.61
N GLN A 638 21.64 -6.96 -25.00
CA GLN A 638 22.88 -7.51 -25.61
C GLN A 638 22.70 -8.99 -25.99
N ASP A 639 21.74 -9.67 -25.36
CA ASP A 639 21.36 -11.05 -25.66
C ASP A 639 20.11 -11.19 -26.57
N ARG A 640 19.49 -10.08 -27.02
CA ARG A 640 18.24 -10.12 -27.82
C ARG A 640 18.47 -10.33 -29.31
N VAL A 641 19.64 -9.99 -29.85
CA VAL A 641 19.90 -10.13 -31.30
C VAL A 641 20.00 -11.60 -31.66
N GLY A 642 18.92 -12.15 -32.17
CA GLY A 642 18.76 -13.56 -32.57
C GLY A 642 17.80 -14.42 -31.74
N LEU A 643 17.16 -13.87 -30.69
CA LEU A 643 16.23 -14.61 -29.81
C LEU A 643 14.77 -14.61 -30.26
N PHE A 644 14.41 -13.80 -31.25
CA PHE A 644 13.03 -13.73 -31.78
C PHE A 644 12.69 -14.80 -32.81
N SER A 645 13.60 -15.74 -33.12
CA SER A 645 13.20 -16.96 -33.77
C SER A 645 12.52 -17.87 -32.73
N SER A 646 11.34 -18.36 -33.02
CA SER A 646 10.42 -19.22 -32.29
C SER A 646 11.05 -20.50 -31.69
N GLU A 647 12.14 -20.38 -30.93
CA GLU A 647 12.74 -21.52 -30.29
C GLU A 647 12.03 -21.77 -28.94
N ASP A 648 11.32 -22.86 -28.83
CA ASP A 648 10.57 -23.36 -27.67
C ASP A 648 11.39 -23.51 -26.35
N HIS A 649 12.70 -23.25 -26.41
CA HIS A 649 13.63 -23.50 -25.32
C HIS A 649 14.09 -22.25 -24.56
N VAL A 650 13.74 -21.02 -25.02
CA VAL A 650 14.16 -19.76 -24.42
C VAL A 650 12.96 -18.96 -23.92
N SER A 651 13.05 -18.49 -22.69
CA SER A 651 12.05 -17.58 -22.08
C SER A 651 12.72 -16.32 -21.59
N ILE A 652 12.12 -15.15 -21.85
CA ILE A 652 12.57 -13.86 -21.32
C ILE A 652 11.59 -13.42 -20.26
N ILE A 653 12.10 -13.01 -19.08
CA ILE A 653 11.28 -12.61 -17.93
C ILE A 653 11.75 -11.29 -17.31
N GLY A 654 10.86 -10.67 -16.52
CA GLY A 654 11.12 -9.39 -15.86
C GLY A 654 11.23 -8.23 -16.83
N ALA A 655 11.91 -7.16 -16.45
CA ALA A 655 12.05 -5.94 -17.26
C ALA A 655 12.69 -6.18 -18.64
N ALA A 656 13.53 -7.21 -18.75
CA ALA A 656 14.11 -7.64 -20.03
C ALA A 656 13.05 -8.08 -21.07
N SER A 657 11.86 -8.50 -20.63
CA SER A 657 10.77 -8.96 -21.51
C SER A 657 9.90 -7.83 -22.05
N THR A 658 10.09 -6.59 -21.61
CA THR A 658 9.29 -5.43 -22.01
C THR A 658 9.97 -4.62 -23.11
N GLU A 659 9.18 -3.85 -23.87
CA GLU A 659 9.74 -2.94 -24.89
C GLU A 659 10.47 -1.74 -24.29
N ARG A 660 10.03 -1.31 -23.10
CA ARG A 660 10.53 -0.10 -22.42
C ARG A 660 11.50 -0.37 -21.27
N GLY A 661 11.95 -1.62 -21.06
CA GLY A 661 12.86 -1.96 -19.98
C GLY A 661 12.30 -1.73 -18.56
N TYR A 662 10.99 -1.50 -18.44
CA TYR A 662 10.33 -1.28 -17.17
C TYR A 662 9.19 -2.27 -16.93
N MET A 663 9.19 -2.89 -15.77
CA MET A 663 8.10 -3.71 -15.25
C MET A 663 8.02 -3.46 -13.75
N ASN A 664 6.83 -3.23 -13.22
CA ASN A 664 6.69 -3.03 -11.78
C ASN A 664 6.93 -4.35 -11.01
N PHE A 665 7.20 -4.24 -9.73
CA PHE A 665 7.57 -5.35 -8.86
C PHE A 665 6.52 -6.49 -8.88
N ALA A 666 5.25 -6.12 -8.83
CA ALA A 666 4.13 -7.05 -8.84
C ALA A 666 4.02 -7.82 -10.16
N ASP A 667 4.11 -7.12 -11.27
CA ASP A 667 4.02 -7.74 -12.59
C ASP A 667 5.18 -8.71 -12.82
N ILE A 668 6.38 -8.37 -12.32
CA ILE A 668 7.53 -9.28 -12.34
C ILE A 668 7.21 -10.56 -11.57
N ILE A 669 6.73 -10.44 -10.33
CA ILE A 669 6.40 -11.60 -9.50
C ILE A 669 5.33 -12.46 -10.19
N TYR A 670 4.25 -11.84 -10.66
CA TYR A 670 3.18 -12.55 -11.34
C TYR A 670 3.67 -13.31 -12.58
N GLN A 671 4.41 -12.64 -13.47
CA GLN A 671 4.99 -13.23 -14.67
C GLN A 671 5.90 -14.43 -14.34
N VAL A 672 6.74 -14.28 -13.31
CA VAL A 672 7.66 -15.34 -12.89
C VAL A 672 6.89 -16.57 -12.40
N TYR A 673 5.86 -16.38 -11.55
CA TYR A 673 5.04 -17.51 -11.09
C TYR A 673 4.32 -18.20 -12.25
N GLU A 674 3.77 -17.45 -13.20
CA GLU A 674 3.14 -17.99 -14.39
C GLU A 674 4.12 -18.83 -15.19
N LYS A 675 5.28 -18.29 -15.53
CA LYS A 675 6.30 -18.99 -16.33
C LYS A 675 6.90 -20.20 -15.61
N ALA A 676 7.26 -20.05 -14.34
CA ALA A 676 7.84 -21.16 -13.56
C ALA A 676 6.83 -22.29 -13.28
N SER A 677 5.52 -22.01 -13.30
CA SER A 677 4.47 -23.02 -13.13
C SER A 677 4.26 -23.89 -14.37
N THR A 678 4.66 -23.42 -15.54
CA THR A 678 4.41 -24.06 -16.84
C THR A 678 5.63 -24.78 -17.43
N ILE A 679 6.82 -24.61 -16.85
CA ILE A 679 8.04 -25.30 -17.26
C ILE A 679 8.13 -26.70 -16.63
#